data_5768940b5e7ef7f78f6d4aae78e26e3a
#
_entry.id   5768940b5e7ef7f78f6d4aae78e26e3a
#
_cell.length_a   1.000
_cell.length_b   1.000
_cell.length_c   1.000
_cell.angle_alpha   90.00
_cell.angle_beta   90.00
_cell.angle_gamma   90.00
#
_symmetry.space_group_name_H-M   'P 1'
#
loop_
_entity.id
_entity.type
_entity.pdbx_description
1 polymer ?
#
loop_
_entity_poly.entity_id
_entity_poly.type
_entity_poly.pdbx_seq_one_letter_code
_entity_poly.pdbx_strand_id
1 'polypeptide(L)'
;MDIIQTLARELDKDPRHVENVVRLLEEGNTIPFIARYRKELHGAMDDTALRTLEERLRYLQNLEERRETVKNAIAQQGKLTEELAAAITEAKTLAEVEDLYLPYKQKRRTRATMAREKGLEPLANLLFAQERDCPRPEEAAPDFIDPDKGVQTVEDALQGAGDIVAEWICDDAAIRKSLRALLWRQGKLLSCAATEEDSVYRLYYDFTQPVSRLQGHQILAINRGEKEGKLKVSVTLDRDQALPLLRRAVVKPGSAAMEFVKAAAEDAYDRLLFPSLEREVRSQLTEQANEGAIGQFALNLKPLLMQPPVKGKVTMGLDPGYRMGCKVAVVDGTGKVLDTAVVYPTYGQRQKNEAIAALSKLIFRHGVEHIAIGNGTASRETEQMAVELLRQVNAAGAKVSYMIVSEAGASVYSASKLAAEEFPQYDVNLRSAVSIARRLQDPLAELVKIDPKAIGVGQYQHDMPPKQLDEALSGVVEDCVNAVGVDINTASPALLQRVAGLNGTTAKNVVAYREENGAFTSRTQIKKVPKLGPKAFQQCAGFLRVPESESVLDNTAVHPESYDAAKALLELTGHTLADVKEEKLSDLPDRVKAYGEEKAARSIGVGVPTLRDIISELLKPGRDVRDELPKPVLRTDVLEMKDLKPGMVLAGTVRNVIDFGVFVDIGVHQDGLVHISQVSDQFIRHPSQVVSVGDVVQVVVLDVDEEKKRISLSMKQAK
;
A
#
# COMPACT_ATOMS: atom_id res chain seq x y z
N MET A 1 23.76 -2.95 -17.75
CA MET A 1 23.35 -4.01 -16.77
C MET A 1 22.30 -4.87 -17.45
N ASP A 2 22.34 -6.19 -17.28
CA ASP A 2 21.22 -7.04 -17.73
C ASP A 2 20.10 -6.96 -16.68
N ILE A 3 19.09 -6.15 -16.99
CA ILE A 3 17.94 -5.90 -16.09
C ILE A 3 17.16 -7.20 -15.86
N ILE A 4 16.98 -8.03 -16.89
CA ILE A 4 16.24 -9.29 -16.81
C ILE A 4 16.91 -10.25 -15.83
N GLN A 5 18.23 -10.45 -15.98
CA GLN A 5 18.99 -11.34 -15.08
C GLN A 5 19.03 -10.80 -13.64
N THR A 6 19.07 -9.48 -13.48
CA THR A 6 19.03 -8.85 -12.15
C THR A 6 17.70 -9.08 -11.47
N LEU A 7 16.57 -8.81 -12.17
CA LEU A 7 15.22 -9.04 -11.68
C LEU A 7 14.98 -10.51 -11.33
N ALA A 8 15.38 -11.43 -12.23
CA ALA A 8 15.23 -12.86 -12.04
C ALA A 8 15.90 -13.35 -10.75
N ARG A 9 17.12 -12.87 -10.50
CA ARG A 9 17.89 -13.21 -9.29
C ARG A 9 17.29 -12.57 -8.03
N GLU A 10 16.88 -11.30 -8.08
CA GLU A 10 16.32 -10.58 -6.92
C GLU A 10 14.97 -11.17 -6.50
N LEU A 11 14.15 -11.58 -7.45
CA LEU A 11 12.81 -12.11 -7.23
C LEU A 11 12.74 -13.65 -7.13
N ASP A 12 13.88 -14.33 -7.30
CA ASP A 12 13.95 -15.80 -7.34
C ASP A 12 12.98 -16.40 -8.39
N LYS A 13 13.07 -15.89 -9.63
CA LYS A 13 12.21 -16.30 -10.74
C LYS A 13 13.03 -16.73 -11.96
N ASP A 14 12.43 -17.57 -12.82
CA ASP A 14 13.05 -17.95 -14.08
C ASP A 14 13.23 -16.71 -14.98
N PRO A 15 14.44 -16.45 -15.51
CA PRO A 15 14.69 -15.31 -16.40
C PRO A 15 13.76 -15.21 -17.59
N ARG A 16 13.33 -16.35 -18.15
CA ARG A 16 12.39 -16.38 -19.30
C ARG A 16 11.02 -15.89 -18.91
N HIS A 17 10.55 -16.23 -17.70
CA HIS A 17 9.27 -15.73 -17.19
C HIS A 17 9.34 -14.22 -16.94
N VAL A 18 10.44 -13.75 -16.38
CA VAL A 18 10.68 -12.30 -16.15
C VAL A 18 10.71 -11.55 -17.48
N GLU A 19 11.44 -12.04 -18.49
CA GLU A 19 11.49 -11.44 -19.82
C GLU A 19 10.10 -11.36 -20.49
N ASN A 20 9.31 -12.42 -20.39
CA ASN A 20 7.94 -12.42 -20.89
C ASN A 20 7.07 -11.37 -20.19
N VAL A 21 7.17 -11.23 -18.86
CA VAL A 21 6.42 -10.21 -18.11
C VAL A 21 6.84 -8.80 -18.54
N VAL A 22 8.14 -8.54 -18.63
CA VAL A 22 8.66 -7.23 -19.07
C VAL A 22 8.12 -6.90 -20.47
N ARG A 23 8.17 -7.82 -21.42
CA ARG A 23 7.62 -7.62 -22.77
C ARG A 23 6.11 -7.35 -22.73
N LEU A 24 5.34 -8.09 -21.94
CA LEU A 24 3.91 -7.88 -21.80
C LEU A 24 3.58 -6.49 -21.22
N LEU A 25 4.36 -6.00 -20.26
CA LEU A 25 4.22 -4.65 -19.70
C LEU A 25 4.56 -3.57 -20.73
N GLU A 26 5.63 -3.74 -21.50
CA GLU A 26 6.03 -2.83 -22.60
C GLU A 26 4.98 -2.78 -23.71
N GLU A 27 4.31 -3.90 -23.99
CA GLU A 27 3.16 -3.95 -24.87
C GLU A 27 1.92 -3.24 -24.31
N GLY A 28 1.96 -2.75 -23.06
CA GLY A 28 0.86 -2.03 -22.41
C GLY A 28 -0.25 -2.93 -21.89
N ASN A 29 0.07 -4.16 -21.51
CA ASN A 29 -0.87 -5.04 -20.78
C ASN A 29 -0.90 -4.66 -19.30
N THR A 30 -2.09 -4.75 -18.70
CA THR A 30 -2.30 -4.46 -17.28
C THR A 30 -1.91 -5.65 -16.41
N ILE A 31 -1.50 -5.40 -15.16
CA ILE A 31 -1.14 -6.47 -14.22
C ILE A 31 -2.27 -7.48 -14.02
N PRO A 32 -3.55 -7.10 -13.79
CA PRO A 32 -4.62 -8.08 -13.64
C PRO A 32 -4.81 -8.97 -14.88
N PHE A 33 -4.66 -8.40 -16.09
CA PHE A 33 -4.75 -9.18 -17.32
C PHE A 33 -3.60 -10.18 -17.45
N ILE A 34 -2.37 -9.77 -17.16
CA ILE A 34 -1.19 -10.66 -17.18
C ILE A 34 -1.40 -11.79 -16.17
N ALA A 35 -1.72 -11.45 -14.91
CA ALA A 35 -1.91 -12.40 -13.82
C ALA A 35 -2.96 -13.47 -14.14
N ARG A 36 -4.08 -13.05 -14.73
CA ARG A 36 -5.21 -13.96 -14.97
C ARG A 36 -5.09 -14.73 -16.28
N TYR A 37 -4.66 -14.08 -17.38
CA TYR A 37 -4.79 -14.62 -18.74
C TYR A 37 -3.47 -14.93 -19.45
N ARG A 38 -2.32 -14.78 -18.76
CA ARG A 38 -1.00 -15.07 -19.34
C ARG A 38 -0.13 -15.94 -18.41
N LYS A 39 -0.77 -16.81 -17.62
CA LYS A 39 -0.13 -17.62 -16.56
C LYS A 39 1.02 -18.49 -17.07
N GLU A 40 0.92 -19.04 -18.26
CA GLU A 40 1.98 -19.85 -18.88
C GLU A 40 3.25 -19.03 -19.15
N LEU A 41 3.09 -17.75 -19.46
CA LEU A 41 4.20 -16.88 -19.82
C LEU A 41 4.98 -16.37 -18.59
N HIS A 42 4.30 -16.21 -17.44
CA HIS A 42 4.91 -15.68 -16.22
C HIS A 42 5.11 -16.72 -15.11
N GLY A 43 4.93 -18.01 -15.38
CA GLY A 43 5.17 -19.08 -14.40
C GLY A 43 4.27 -19.00 -13.18
N ALA A 44 3.01 -18.62 -13.38
CA ALA A 44 1.98 -18.49 -12.34
C ALA A 44 2.36 -17.54 -11.17
N MET A 45 3.07 -16.44 -11.44
CA MET A 45 3.26 -15.35 -10.48
C MET A 45 1.90 -14.77 -10.10
N ASP A 46 1.71 -14.46 -8.83
CA ASP A 46 0.52 -13.76 -8.35
C ASP A 46 0.58 -12.25 -8.61
N ASP A 47 -0.53 -11.54 -8.37
CA ASP A 47 -0.64 -10.09 -8.58
C ASP A 47 0.44 -9.33 -7.81
N THR A 48 0.74 -9.74 -6.57
CA THR A 48 1.73 -9.11 -5.71
C THR A 48 3.14 -9.25 -6.29
N ALA A 49 3.51 -10.44 -6.75
CA ALA A 49 4.81 -10.69 -7.38
C ALA A 49 4.97 -9.89 -8.68
N LEU A 50 3.91 -9.80 -9.50
CA LEU A 50 3.92 -9.03 -10.74
C LEU A 50 4.04 -7.52 -10.48
N ARG A 51 3.36 -6.98 -9.47
CA ARG A 51 3.51 -5.57 -9.07
C ARG A 51 4.90 -5.27 -8.53
N THR A 52 5.44 -6.16 -7.70
CA THR A 52 6.82 -6.03 -7.20
C THR A 52 7.82 -6.05 -8.36
N LEU A 53 7.60 -6.91 -9.36
CA LEU A 53 8.44 -6.95 -10.57
C LEU A 53 8.35 -5.63 -11.35
N GLU A 54 7.15 -5.08 -11.56
CA GLU A 54 6.94 -3.80 -12.25
C GLU A 54 7.63 -2.64 -11.53
N GLU A 55 7.47 -2.54 -10.21
CA GLU A 55 8.13 -1.51 -9.40
C GLU A 55 9.65 -1.62 -9.47
N ARG A 56 10.17 -2.84 -9.35
CA ARG A 56 11.61 -3.08 -9.41
C ARG A 56 12.18 -2.85 -10.80
N LEU A 57 11.44 -3.21 -11.85
CA LEU A 57 11.80 -2.92 -13.24
C LEU A 57 11.93 -1.40 -13.44
N ARG A 58 10.95 -0.64 -12.98
CA ARG A 58 10.96 0.83 -13.07
C ARG A 58 12.17 1.43 -12.33
N TYR A 59 12.48 0.92 -11.16
CA TYR A 59 13.68 1.34 -10.41
C TYR A 59 14.97 1.08 -11.20
N LEU A 60 15.13 -0.12 -11.76
CA LEU A 60 16.33 -0.49 -12.52
C LEU A 60 16.46 0.29 -13.83
N GLN A 61 15.34 0.57 -14.50
CA GLN A 61 15.31 1.45 -15.68
C GLN A 61 15.75 2.87 -15.31
N ASN A 62 15.24 3.43 -14.23
CA ASN A 62 15.65 4.74 -13.72
C ASN A 62 17.14 4.77 -13.33
N LEU A 63 17.65 3.71 -12.73
CA LEU A 63 19.06 3.58 -12.41
C LEU A 63 19.94 3.59 -13.67
N GLU A 64 19.55 2.86 -14.71
CA GLU A 64 20.29 2.82 -15.98
C GLU A 64 20.24 4.17 -16.70
N GLU A 65 19.08 4.81 -16.77
CA GLU A 65 18.93 6.17 -17.32
C GLU A 65 19.80 7.18 -16.54
N ARG A 66 19.84 7.06 -15.21
CA ARG A 66 20.69 7.93 -14.39
C ARG A 66 22.16 7.72 -14.64
N ARG A 67 22.62 6.46 -14.79
CA ARG A 67 24.01 6.13 -15.15
C ARG A 67 24.41 6.79 -16.47
N GLU A 68 23.57 6.65 -17.50
CA GLU A 68 23.84 7.26 -18.80
C GLU A 68 23.84 8.80 -18.73
N THR A 69 22.90 9.39 -17.99
CA THR A 69 22.85 10.83 -17.75
C THR A 69 24.13 11.34 -17.10
N VAL A 70 24.63 10.64 -16.08
CA VAL A 70 25.85 11.00 -15.35
C VAL A 70 27.09 10.84 -16.24
N LYS A 71 27.21 9.72 -16.97
CA LYS A 71 28.33 9.53 -17.92
C LYS A 71 28.37 10.67 -18.95
N ASN A 72 27.25 10.99 -19.55
CA ASN A 72 27.15 12.06 -20.55
C ASN A 72 27.53 13.43 -19.96
N ALA A 73 27.07 13.75 -18.73
CA ALA A 73 27.40 14.99 -18.05
C ALA A 73 28.90 15.12 -17.73
N ILE A 74 29.57 14.03 -17.35
CA ILE A 74 31.02 14.01 -17.09
C ILE A 74 31.81 14.05 -18.41
N ALA A 75 31.34 13.33 -19.45
CA ALA A 75 31.95 13.36 -20.77
C ALA A 75 31.94 14.75 -21.40
N GLN A 76 30.84 15.50 -21.26
CA GLN A 76 30.75 16.90 -21.71
C GLN A 76 31.78 17.82 -21.03
N GLN A 77 32.22 17.47 -19.81
CA GLN A 77 33.30 18.18 -19.11
C GLN A 77 34.71 17.72 -19.53
N GLY A 78 34.79 16.72 -20.42
CA GLY A 78 36.09 16.12 -20.84
C GLY A 78 36.81 15.33 -19.73
N LYS A 79 36.06 14.89 -18.70
CA LYS A 79 36.61 14.27 -17.49
C LYS A 79 36.27 12.78 -17.34
N LEU A 80 35.55 12.19 -18.29
CA LEU A 80 35.17 10.78 -18.23
C LEU A 80 36.35 9.87 -18.62
N THR A 81 36.86 9.14 -17.66
CA THR A 81 37.90 8.09 -17.89
C THR A 81 37.20 6.73 -18.08
N GLU A 82 37.94 5.75 -18.66
CA GLU A 82 37.44 4.38 -18.81
C GLU A 82 37.09 3.73 -17.46
N GLU A 83 37.97 3.96 -16.44
CA GLU A 83 37.80 3.44 -15.08
C GLU A 83 36.51 4.03 -14.41
N LEU A 84 36.32 5.33 -14.55
CA LEU A 84 35.11 6.00 -14.02
C LEU A 84 33.84 5.52 -14.73
N ALA A 85 33.89 5.39 -16.05
CA ALA A 85 32.75 4.85 -16.82
C ALA A 85 32.42 3.42 -16.40
N ALA A 86 33.42 2.58 -16.14
CA ALA A 86 33.21 1.23 -15.61
C ALA A 86 32.62 1.27 -14.20
N ALA A 87 33.17 2.09 -13.29
CA ALA A 87 32.62 2.25 -11.93
C ALA A 87 31.16 2.71 -11.92
N ILE A 88 30.77 3.67 -12.77
CA ILE A 88 29.37 4.12 -12.90
C ILE A 88 28.51 2.98 -13.42
N THR A 89 28.98 2.18 -14.37
CA THR A 89 28.24 1.04 -14.93
C THR A 89 28.05 -0.08 -13.90
N GLU A 90 29.00 -0.28 -13.00
CA GLU A 90 28.95 -1.29 -11.95
C GLU A 90 28.19 -0.86 -10.69
N ALA A 91 27.95 0.45 -10.51
CA ALA A 91 27.22 0.99 -9.35
C ALA A 91 25.81 0.39 -9.25
N LYS A 92 25.48 -0.23 -8.12
CA LYS A 92 24.25 -1.01 -7.93
C LYS A 92 23.07 -0.20 -7.45
N THR A 93 23.30 1.01 -6.96
CA THR A 93 22.27 1.90 -6.41
C THR A 93 22.43 3.32 -6.94
N LEU A 94 21.34 4.07 -6.88
CA LEU A 94 21.36 5.51 -7.21
C LEU A 94 22.34 6.27 -6.33
N ALA A 95 22.45 5.91 -5.05
CA ALA A 95 23.40 6.55 -4.12
C ALA A 95 24.85 6.36 -4.57
N GLU A 96 25.23 5.16 -5.03
CA GLU A 96 26.57 4.89 -5.56
C GLU A 96 26.85 5.71 -6.85
N VAL A 97 25.84 5.85 -7.72
CA VAL A 97 25.98 6.68 -8.94
C VAL A 97 26.13 8.16 -8.57
N GLU A 98 25.36 8.66 -7.60
CA GLU A 98 25.46 10.05 -7.13
C GLU A 98 26.79 10.33 -6.43
N ASP A 99 27.34 9.39 -5.66
CA ASP A 99 28.65 9.53 -5.04
C ASP A 99 29.76 9.66 -6.11
N LEU A 100 29.72 8.85 -7.17
CA LEU A 100 30.66 8.94 -8.29
C LEU A 100 30.52 10.24 -9.10
N TYR A 101 29.32 10.80 -9.14
CA TYR A 101 29.03 12.07 -9.83
C TYR A 101 29.39 13.30 -9.00
N LEU A 102 29.44 13.18 -7.68
CA LEU A 102 29.58 14.32 -6.75
C LEU A 102 30.77 15.25 -7.05
N PRO A 103 31.99 14.75 -7.41
CA PRO A 103 33.13 15.61 -7.77
C PRO A 103 32.91 16.46 -9.04
N TYR A 104 32.01 16.04 -9.93
CA TYR A 104 31.75 16.65 -11.24
C TYR A 104 30.48 17.52 -11.26
N LYS A 105 29.69 17.46 -10.17
CA LYS A 105 28.44 18.21 -10.05
C LYS A 105 28.72 19.69 -9.84
N GLN A 106 28.02 20.55 -10.57
CA GLN A 106 28.10 21.99 -10.33
C GLN A 106 27.62 22.29 -8.90
N LYS A 107 28.54 22.80 -8.08
CA LYS A 107 28.28 23.19 -6.71
C LYS A 107 27.90 24.66 -6.62
N ARG A 108 27.09 25.01 -5.63
CA ARG A 108 26.89 26.40 -5.23
C ARG A 108 28.22 26.91 -4.65
N ARG A 109 28.36 28.25 -4.53
CA ARG A 109 29.57 28.91 -3.99
C ARG A 109 29.91 28.35 -2.58
N THR A 110 30.90 27.47 -2.54
CA THR A 110 31.43 26.82 -1.31
C THR A 110 32.70 27.54 -0.83
N ARG A 111 33.16 27.25 0.40
CA ARG A 111 34.46 27.74 0.88
C ARG A 111 35.58 27.28 -0.06
N ALA A 112 35.54 26.02 -0.49
CA ALA A 112 36.53 25.48 -1.44
C ALA A 112 36.47 26.22 -2.80
N THR A 113 35.28 26.53 -3.33
CA THR A 113 35.13 27.31 -4.57
C THR A 113 35.76 28.69 -4.42
N MET A 114 35.48 29.38 -3.30
CA MET A 114 36.07 30.67 -3.00
C MET A 114 37.61 30.60 -2.88
N ALA A 115 38.13 29.52 -2.27
CA ALA A 115 39.57 29.31 -2.16
C ALA A 115 40.24 29.03 -3.52
N ARG A 116 39.53 28.32 -4.42
CA ARG A 116 40.02 28.16 -5.83
C ARG A 116 40.03 29.48 -6.60
N GLU A 117 38.99 30.33 -6.44
CA GLU A 117 38.97 31.67 -7.02
C GLU A 117 40.15 32.54 -6.54
N LYS A 118 40.60 32.33 -5.29
CA LYS A 118 41.76 32.99 -4.73
C LYS A 118 43.11 32.39 -5.22
N GLY A 119 43.11 31.32 -5.99
CA GLY A 119 44.32 30.70 -6.55
C GLY A 119 45.00 29.71 -5.63
N LEU A 120 44.30 29.15 -4.60
CA LEU A 120 44.90 28.28 -3.59
C LEU A 120 44.90 26.78 -3.96
N GLU A 121 44.33 26.42 -5.12
CA GLU A 121 44.27 25.01 -5.56
C GLU A 121 45.64 24.37 -5.77
N PRO A 122 46.68 25.04 -6.33
CA PRO A 122 48.01 24.46 -6.43
C PRO A 122 48.64 24.15 -5.06
N LEU A 123 48.42 25.01 -4.04
CA LEU A 123 48.87 24.74 -2.69
C LEU A 123 48.14 23.51 -2.09
N ALA A 124 46.82 23.42 -2.28
CA ALA A 124 46.06 22.27 -1.85
C ALA A 124 46.54 20.97 -2.50
N ASN A 125 46.84 20.98 -3.81
CA ASN A 125 47.42 19.85 -4.54
C ASN A 125 48.77 19.43 -4.00
N LEU A 126 49.67 20.39 -3.76
CA LEU A 126 51.01 20.14 -3.23
C LEU A 126 50.94 19.43 -1.85
N LEU A 127 50.15 19.98 -0.97
CA LEU A 127 50.06 19.46 0.40
C LEU A 127 49.27 18.12 0.45
N PHE A 128 48.24 17.93 -0.38
CA PHE A 128 47.45 16.72 -0.40
C PHE A 128 48.21 15.55 -1.09
N ALA A 129 49.11 15.83 -2.03
CA ALA A 129 49.96 14.80 -2.64
C ALA A 129 50.87 14.10 -1.62
N GLN A 130 51.27 14.80 -0.56
CA GLN A 130 52.09 14.30 0.56
C GLN A 130 53.32 13.51 0.04
N GLU A 131 54.02 14.08 -0.93
CA GLU A 131 55.26 13.49 -1.47
C GLU A 131 56.37 13.54 -0.42
N ARG A 132 57.45 12.75 -0.62
CA ARG A 132 58.56 12.64 0.35
C ARG A 132 59.34 13.95 0.53
N ASP A 133 59.37 14.76 -0.51
CA ASP A 133 60.02 16.08 -0.59
C ASP A 133 59.02 17.25 -0.40
N CYS A 134 57.81 16.94 0.02
CA CYS A 134 56.81 17.96 0.32
C CYS A 134 57.35 18.94 1.38
N PRO A 135 57.33 20.26 1.10
CA PRO A 135 57.74 21.25 2.10
C PRO A 135 56.75 21.27 3.27
N ARG A 136 57.15 21.86 4.38
CA ARG A 136 56.23 22.11 5.47
C ARG A 136 55.11 23.07 5.00
N PRO A 137 53.88 22.90 5.46
CA PRO A 137 52.77 23.78 5.06
C PRO A 137 53.07 25.28 5.24
N GLU A 138 53.71 25.63 6.35
CA GLU A 138 54.08 27.01 6.68
C GLU A 138 55.21 27.54 5.78
N GLU A 139 56.02 26.68 5.17
CA GLU A 139 57.09 27.02 4.23
C GLU A 139 56.56 27.16 2.81
N ALA A 140 55.52 26.43 2.46
CA ALA A 140 54.89 26.49 1.13
C ALA A 140 53.85 27.62 0.98
N ALA A 141 53.12 27.93 2.05
CA ALA A 141 52.00 28.89 2.00
C ALA A 141 52.38 30.34 1.67
N PRO A 142 53.59 30.90 2.04
CA PRO A 142 53.99 32.25 1.67
C PRO A 142 53.96 32.57 0.21
N ASP A 143 54.24 31.61 -0.67
CA ASP A 143 54.22 31.77 -2.13
C ASP A 143 52.80 31.98 -2.72
N PHE A 144 51.80 31.76 -1.92
CA PHE A 144 50.35 31.87 -2.30
C PHE A 144 49.63 33.02 -1.61
N ILE A 145 50.39 33.91 -0.92
CA ILE A 145 49.84 35.13 -0.36
C ILE A 145 49.53 36.12 -1.49
N ASP A 146 48.30 36.54 -1.61
CA ASP A 146 47.81 37.50 -2.62
C ASP A 146 46.76 38.41 -2.00
N PRO A 147 47.15 39.57 -1.45
CA PRO A 147 46.23 40.51 -0.80
C PRO A 147 45.12 40.99 -1.75
N ASP A 148 45.39 41.10 -3.07
CA ASP A 148 44.39 41.54 -4.07
C ASP A 148 43.27 40.51 -4.25
N LYS A 149 43.58 39.25 -3.99
CA LYS A 149 42.59 38.17 -3.99
C LYS A 149 42.08 37.85 -2.59
N GLY A 150 42.48 38.63 -1.57
CA GLY A 150 42.02 38.46 -0.20
C GLY A 150 42.66 37.29 0.54
N VAL A 151 43.94 36.98 0.22
CA VAL A 151 44.81 36.06 0.98
C VAL A 151 45.90 36.92 1.61
N GLN A 152 45.75 37.29 2.86
CA GLN A 152 46.64 38.27 3.52
C GLN A 152 47.72 37.59 4.36
N THR A 153 47.47 36.41 4.87
CA THR A 153 48.35 35.70 5.79
C THR A 153 48.63 34.25 5.35
N VAL A 154 49.65 33.63 5.94
CA VAL A 154 49.93 32.19 5.79
C VAL A 154 48.74 31.37 6.26
N GLU A 155 48.08 31.77 7.33
CA GLU A 155 46.90 31.13 7.90
C GLU A 155 45.75 31.17 6.90
N ASP A 156 45.52 32.30 6.20
CA ASP A 156 44.46 32.41 5.14
C ASP A 156 44.74 31.45 4.00
N ALA A 157 46.00 31.33 3.57
CA ALA A 157 46.39 30.41 2.50
C ALA A 157 46.22 28.95 2.90
N LEU A 158 46.61 28.57 4.10
CA LEU A 158 46.47 27.23 4.63
C LEU A 158 44.99 26.87 4.88
N GLN A 159 44.24 27.82 5.42
CA GLN A 159 42.81 27.59 5.63
C GLN A 159 42.08 27.34 4.30
N GLY A 160 42.34 28.16 3.29
CA GLY A 160 41.74 27.98 1.95
C GLY A 160 42.17 26.68 1.28
N ALA A 161 43.46 26.31 1.36
CA ALA A 161 43.95 25.03 0.87
C ALA A 161 43.29 23.86 1.63
N GLY A 162 43.14 23.98 2.97
CA GLY A 162 42.42 23.01 3.79
C GLY A 162 40.94 22.84 3.42
N ASP A 163 40.23 23.94 3.12
CA ASP A 163 38.85 23.89 2.63
C ASP A 163 38.71 23.14 1.31
N ILE A 164 39.72 23.28 0.39
CA ILE A 164 39.73 22.56 -0.88
C ILE A 164 39.98 21.07 -0.62
N VAL A 165 40.99 20.71 0.19
CA VAL A 165 41.29 19.33 0.55
C VAL A 165 40.11 18.64 1.25
N ALA A 166 39.46 19.35 2.18
CA ALA A 166 38.27 18.85 2.87
C ALA A 166 37.13 18.54 1.88
N GLU A 167 36.95 19.36 0.85
CA GLU A 167 35.97 19.10 -0.21
C GLU A 167 36.35 17.87 -1.03
N TRP A 168 37.57 17.69 -1.44
CA TRP A 168 38.01 16.48 -2.14
C TRP A 168 37.82 15.21 -1.34
N ILE A 169 38.12 15.22 -0.03
CA ILE A 169 37.87 14.11 0.87
C ILE A 169 36.38 13.80 0.98
N CYS A 170 35.55 14.85 1.06
CA CYS A 170 34.09 14.70 1.13
C CYS A 170 33.51 14.10 -0.15
N ASP A 171 34.11 14.39 -1.30
CA ASP A 171 33.62 13.95 -2.61
C ASP A 171 34.13 12.55 -2.99
N ASP A 172 35.04 11.97 -2.22
CA ASP A 172 35.58 10.63 -2.48
C ASP A 172 34.51 9.54 -2.23
N ALA A 173 34.11 8.85 -3.32
CA ALA A 173 33.07 7.84 -3.29
C ALA A 173 33.41 6.62 -2.40
N ALA A 174 34.71 6.23 -2.32
CA ALA A 174 35.14 5.10 -1.51
C ALA A 174 35.08 5.44 -0.01
N ILE A 175 35.45 6.66 0.35
CA ILE A 175 35.34 7.19 1.72
C ILE A 175 33.88 7.26 2.13
N ARG A 176 33.01 7.86 1.30
CA ARG A 176 31.57 7.96 1.54
C ARG A 176 30.94 6.58 1.75
N LYS A 177 31.24 5.64 0.85
CA LYS A 177 30.74 4.24 0.94
C LYS A 177 31.17 3.58 2.26
N SER A 178 32.42 3.74 2.65
CA SER A 178 32.97 3.14 3.87
C SER A 178 32.37 3.73 5.14
N LEU A 179 32.24 5.05 5.20
CA LEU A 179 31.60 5.75 6.34
C LEU A 179 30.12 5.47 6.42
N ARG A 180 29.41 5.42 5.29
CA ARG A 180 27.99 5.02 5.23
C ARG A 180 27.80 3.63 5.82
N ALA A 181 28.61 2.67 5.41
CA ALA A 181 28.56 1.30 5.94
C ALA A 181 28.86 1.26 7.46
N LEU A 182 29.78 2.08 7.93
CA LEU A 182 30.08 2.21 9.35
C LEU A 182 28.90 2.81 10.12
N LEU A 183 28.30 3.87 9.60
CA LEU A 183 27.13 4.54 10.19
C LEU A 183 25.92 3.61 10.29
N TRP A 184 25.63 2.82 9.26
CA TRP A 184 24.57 1.80 9.31
C TRP A 184 24.84 0.72 10.36
N ARG A 185 26.09 0.29 10.53
CA ARG A 185 26.45 -0.78 11.46
C ARG A 185 26.53 -0.34 12.91
N GLN A 186 27.03 0.87 13.17
CA GLN A 186 27.39 1.34 14.51
C GLN A 186 26.72 2.64 14.94
N GLY A 187 26.10 3.35 14.01
CA GLY A 187 25.37 4.58 14.28
C GLY A 187 24.17 4.35 15.18
N LYS A 188 23.81 5.36 15.95
CA LYS A 188 22.65 5.38 16.85
C LYS A 188 21.77 6.57 16.51
N LEU A 189 20.46 6.34 16.46
CA LEU A 189 19.47 7.41 16.43
C LEU A 189 19.15 7.80 17.87
N LEU A 190 19.24 9.09 18.13
CA LEU A 190 18.88 9.74 19.41
C LEU A 190 17.64 10.59 19.18
N SER A 191 16.70 10.51 20.09
CA SER A 191 15.53 11.39 20.14
C SER A 191 15.38 11.91 21.58
N CYS A 192 15.19 13.20 21.73
CA CYS A 192 14.93 13.84 23.02
C CYS A 192 13.75 14.80 22.91
N ALA A 193 13.15 15.13 24.06
CA ALA A 193 12.10 16.12 24.13
C ALA A 193 12.60 17.49 23.63
N ALA A 194 11.84 18.12 22.75
CA ALA A 194 12.09 19.49 22.29
C ALA A 194 11.37 20.54 23.16
N THR A 195 10.36 20.11 23.92
CA THR A 195 9.54 20.95 24.83
C THR A 195 9.33 20.24 26.15
N GLU A 196 9.02 20.99 27.22
CA GLU A 196 8.69 20.44 28.56
C GLU A 196 7.26 19.89 28.64
N GLU A 197 6.44 20.12 27.62
CA GLU A 197 5.05 19.65 27.58
C GLU A 197 4.97 18.13 27.34
N ASP A 198 4.11 17.45 28.09
CA ASP A 198 3.82 16.04 27.85
C ASP A 198 3.06 15.85 26.54
N SER A 199 3.40 14.80 25.80
CA SER A 199 2.77 14.50 24.52
C SER A 199 2.68 12.99 24.28
N VAL A 200 1.98 12.60 23.22
CA VAL A 200 1.89 11.21 22.78
C VAL A 200 3.25 10.60 22.40
N TYR A 201 4.28 11.44 22.24
CA TYR A 201 5.65 11.03 21.90
C TYR A 201 6.53 10.78 23.11
N ARG A 202 5.99 10.72 24.34
CA ARG A 202 6.73 10.53 25.60
C ARG A 202 7.70 9.35 25.58
N LEU A 203 7.37 8.27 24.86
CA LEU A 203 8.25 7.11 24.71
C LEU A 203 9.56 7.42 23.97
N TYR A 204 9.62 8.56 23.28
CA TYR A 204 10.77 9.02 22.49
C TYR A 204 11.48 10.24 23.07
N TYR A 205 11.14 10.65 24.31
CA TYR A 205 11.77 11.82 24.98
C TYR A 205 13.20 11.54 25.45
N ASP A 206 13.54 10.30 25.70
CA ASP A 206 14.89 9.82 25.98
C ASP A 206 15.07 8.47 25.29
N PHE A 207 15.25 8.54 23.97
CA PHE A 207 15.28 7.33 23.14
C PHE A 207 16.62 7.24 22.41
N THR A 208 17.27 6.09 22.55
CA THR A 208 18.52 5.80 21.85
C THR A 208 18.48 4.35 21.34
N GLN A 209 18.64 4.18 20.04
CA GLN A 209 18.67 2.86 19.43
C GLN A 209 19.65 2.78 18.26
N PRO A 210 20.37 1.64 18.07
CA PRO A 210 21.18 1.44 16.88
C PRO A 210 20.35 1.59 15.60
N VAL A 211 20.91 2.27 14.59
CA VAL A 211 20.27 2.51 13.29
C VAL A 211 19.78 1.19 12.67
N SER A 212 20.60 0.14 12.75
CA SER A 212 20.29 -1.18 12.19
C SER A 212 19.15 -1.95 12.88
N ARG A 213 18.66 -1.46 14.03
CA ARG A 213 17.60 -2.12 14.81
C ARG A 213 16.29 -1.32 14.86
N LEU A 214 16.27 -0.14 14.24
CA LEU A 214 15.06 0.70 14.22
C LEU A 214 13.94 0.03 13.45
N GLN A 215 12.73 0.11 14.03
CA GLN A 215 11.52 -0.40 13.39
C GLN A 215 10.78 0.73 12.65
N GLY A 216 10.09 0.39 11.57
CA GLY A 216 9.39 1.38 10.74
C GLY A 216 8.42 2.26 11.52
N HIS A 217 7.63 1.69 12.44
CA HIS A 217 6.69 2.45 13.27
C HIS A 217 7.38 3.45 14.21
N GLN A 218 8.59 3.11 14.71
CA GLN A 218 9.38 4.02 15.54
C GLN A 218 9.86 5.22 14.72
N ILE A 219 10.35 4.96 13.51
CA ILE A 219 10.83 5.98 12.57
C ILE A 219 9.70 6.95 12.23
N LEU A 220 8.52 6.43 11.89
CA LEU A 220 7.35 7.24 11.54
C LEU A 220 6.85 8.08 12.71
N ALA A 221 6.80 7.50 13.92
CA ALA A 221 6.44 8.24 15.14
C ALA A 221 7.43 9.36 15.44
N ILE A 222 8.73 9.08 15.38
CA ILE A 222 9.82 10.03 15.64
C ILE A 222 9.79 11.15 14.59
N ASN A 223 9.64 10.83 13.32
CA ASN A 223 9.55 11.82 12.24
C ASN A 223 8.34 12.77 12.41
N ARG A 224 7.18 12.22 12.78
CA ARG A 224 6.00 13.04 13.09
C ARG A 224 6.23 13.92 14.31
N GLY A 225 6.78 13.39 15.40
CA GLY A 225 7.08 14.15 16.60
C GLY A 225 8.09 15.29 16.35
N GLU A 226 9.08 15.06 15.49
CA GLU A 226 10.04 16.09 15.06
C GLU A 226 9.35 17.16 14.20
N LYS A 227 8.53 16.76 13.24
CA LYS A 227 7.73 17.66 12.39
C LYS A 227 6.77 18.56 13.20
N GLU A 228 6.21 18.02 14.28
CA GLU A 228 5.33 18.74 15.20
C GLU A 228 6.12 19.57 16.24
N GLY A 229 7.45 19.56 16.19
CA GLY A 229 8.31 20.31 17.11
C GLY A 229 8.31 19.77 18.56
N LYS A 230 7.87 18.53 18.76
CA LYS A 230 7.85 17.87 20.08
C LYS A 230 9.12 17.07 20.36
N LEU A 231 9.83 16.65 19.32
CA LEU A 231 11.08 15.90 19.41
C LEU A 231 12.21 16.62 18.69
N LYS A 232 13.44 16.43 19.20
CA LYS A 232 14.69 16.78 18.55
C LYS A 232 15.44 15.49 18.26
N VAL A 233 15.77 15.25 16.98
CA VAL A 233 16.28 13.97 16.51
C VAL A 233 17.62 14.15 15.83
N SER A 234 18.55 13.24 16.10
CA SER A 234 19.87 13.21 15.48
C SER A 234 20.35 11.78 15.34
N VAL A 235 21.23 11.54 14.37
CA VAL A 235 22.01 10.30 14.31
C VAL A 235 23.42 10.61 14.77
N THR A 236 24.03 9.72 15.54
CA THR A 236 25.37 9.87 16.05
C THR A 236 26.24 8.68 15.67
N LEU A 237 27.53 8.95 15.48
CA LEU A 237 28.56 7.95 15.29
C LEU A 237 29.76 8.34 16.13
N ASP A 238 30.34 7.38 16.81
CA ASP A 238 31.53 7.62 17.61
C ASP A 238 32.69 8.12 16.71
N ARG A 239 33.15 9.33 16.98
CA ARG A 239 34.21 10.01 16.23
C ARG A 239 35.53 9.23 16.26
N ASP A 240 35.79 8.54 17.37
CA ASP A 240 37.00 7.72 17.52
C ASP A 240 36.99 6.45 16.65
N GLN A 241 35.84 6.07 16.12
CA GLN A 241 35.69 4.98 15.14
C GLN A 241 35.72 5.49 13.70
N ALA A 242 35.20 6.67 13.43
CA ALA A 242 35.10 7.26 12.11
C ALA A 242 36.45 7.84 11.62
N LEU A 243 37.12 8.62 12.46
CA LEU A 243 38.35 9.32 12.10
C LEU A 243 39.53 8.39 11.70
N PRO A 244 39.78 7.25 12.37
CA PRO A 244 40.80 6.31 11.92
C PRO A 244 40.57 5.79 10.51
N LEU A 245 39.31 5.61 10.10
CA LEU A 245 38.96 5.18 8.74
C LEU A 245 39.36 6.26 7.73
N LEU A 246 38.99 7.53 7.99
CA LEU A 246 39.38 8.65 7.14
C LEU A 246 40.93 8.80 7.07
N ARG A 247 41.58 8.87 8.24
CA ARG A 247 43.01 9.06 8.32
C ARG A 247 43.77 7.97 7.54
N ARG A 248 43.32 6.71 7.65
CA ARG A 248 43.96 5.60 6.87
C ARG A 248 43.77 5.78 5.36
N ALA A 249 42.64 6.38 4.92
CA ALA A 249 42.38 6.59 3.50
C ALA A 249 43.22 7.72 2.90
N VAL A 250 43.48 8.81 3.63
CA VAL A 250 44.05 10.05 3.06
C VAL A 250 45.39 10.47 3.62
N VAL A 251 45.78 10.01 4.80
CA VAL A 251 47.05 10.46 5.46
C VAL A 251 48.17 9.52 5.11
N LYS A 252 49.28 10.07 4.56
CA LYS A 252 50.52 9.34 4.27
C LYS A 252 51.53 9.55 5.41
N PRO A 253 51.88 8.49 6.17
CA PRO A 253 52.84 8.62 7.26
C PRO A 253 54.21 9.11 6.77
N GLY A 254 54.83 10.02 7.54
CA GLY A 254 56.17 10.53 7.25
C GLY A 254 56.23 11.73 6.32
N SER A 255 55.13 12.20 5.77
CA SER A 255 55.08 13.46 5.02
C SER A 255 55.09 14.67 5.94
N ALA A 256 55.76 15.76 5.54
CA ALA A 256 55.72 17.04 6.25
C ALA A 256 54.32 17.67 6.30
N ALA A 257 53.44 17.36 5.34
CA ALA A 257 52.06 17.81 5.27
C ALA A 257 51.08 16.89 6.04
N MET A 258 51.55 15.85 6.73
CA MET A 258 50.70 14.85 7.39
C MET A 258 49.68 15.47 8.37
N GLU A 259 50.12 16.36 9.26
CA GLU A 259 49.19 16.98 10.23
C GLU A 259 48.22 17.94 9.57
N PHE A 260 48.61 18.63 8.51
CA PHE A 260 47.69 19.46 7.71
C PHE A 260 46.57 18.62 7.07
N VAL A 261 46.89 17.51 6.41
CA VAL A 261 45.91 16.62 5.79
C VAL A 261 45.01 15.97 6.83
N LYS A 262 45.57 15.61 7.99
CA LYS A 262 44.79 15.07 9.12
C LYS A 262 43.77 16.10 9.64
N ALA A 263 44.15 17.37 9.80
CA ALA A 263 43.28 18.43 10.20
C ALA A 263 42.18 18.69 9.14
N ALA A 264 42.54 18.70 7.85
CA ALA A 264 41.61 18.81 6.75
C ALA A 264 40.61 17.62 6.70
N ALA A 265 41.05 16.39 7.02
CA ALA A 265 40.20 15.22 7.10
C ALA A 265 39.20 15.30 8.26
N GLU A 266 39.62 15.82 9.40
CA GLU A 266 38.72 16.06 10.56
C GLU A 266 37.69 17.13 10.25
N ASP A 267 38.08 18.25 9.63
CA ASP A 267 37.13 19.28 9.15
C ASP A 267 36.17 18.71 8.08
N ALA A 268 36.66 17.92 7.15
CA ALA A 268 35.86 17.22 6.15
C ALA A 268 34.78 16.35 6.83
N TYR A 269 35.16 15.60 7.86
CA TYR A 269 34.24 14.76 8.62
C TYR A 269 33.19 15.58 9.33
N ASP A 270 33.60 16.51 10.18
CA ASP A 270 32.70 17.22 11.08
C ASP A 270 31.74 18.18 10.31
N ARG A 271 32.24 18.84 9.28
CA ARG A 271 31.48 19.88 8.57
C ARG A 271 30.77 19.39 7.31
N LEU A 272 31.26 18.42 6.62
CA LEU A 272 30.76 18.01 5.29
C LEU A 272 30.23 16.58 5.25
N LEU A 273 31.07 15.58 5.58
CA LEU A 273 30.74 14.17 5.42
C LEU A 273 29.65 13.71 6.38
N PHE A 274 29.88 13.87 7.67
CA PHE A 274 28.96 13.37 8.69
C PHE A 274 27.56 13.99 8.56
N PRO A 275 27.39 15.33 8.45
CA PRO A 275 26.06 15.93 8.25
C PRO A 275 25.38 15.51 6.95
N SER A 276 26.15 15.22 5.92
CA SER A 276 25.61 14.69 4.64
C SER A 276 25.12 13.26 4.79
N LEU A 277 25.94 12.39 5.40
CA LEU A 277 25.61 10.98 5.61
C LEU A 277 24.50 10.78 6.64
N GLU A 278 24.44 11.62 7.67
CA GLU A 278 23.34 11.64 8.63
C GLU A 278 22.00 11.86 7.93
N ARG A 279 21.90 12.92 7.11
CA ARG A 279 20.70 13.20 6.33
C ARG A 279 20.33 12.07 5.38
N GLU A 280 21.32 11.47 4.73
CA GLU A 280 21.15 10.33 3.83
C GLU A 280 20.59 9.12 4.58
N VAL A 281 21.17 8.74 5.70
CA VAL A 281 20.72 7.61 6.52
C VAL A 281 19.30 7.87 7.05
N ARG A 282 19.00 9.09 7.52
CA ARG A 282 17.64 9.45 7.94
C ARG A 282 16.63 9.37 6.80
N SER A 283 17.01 9.81 5.60
CA SER A 283 16.16 9.70 4.41
C SER A 283 15.89 8.24 4.05
N GLN A 284 16.92 7.39 4.04
CA GLN A 284 16.78 5.96 3.74
C GLN A 284 15.95 5.22 4.79
N LEU A 285 16.14 5.52 6.09
CA LEU A 285 15.28 4.98 7.15
C LEU A 285 13.82 5.35 6.96
N THR A 286 13.55 6.61 6.59
CA THR A 286 12.20 7.09 6.32
C THR A 286 11.59 6.39 5.10
N GLU A 287 12.36 6.23 4.02
CA GLU A 287 11.92 5.55 2.81
C GLU A 287 11.55 4.08 3.09
N GLN A 288 12.42 3.34 3.79
CA GLN A 288 12.15 1.96 4.21
C GLN A 288 10.91 1.86 5.12
N ALA A 289 10.75 2.81 6.05
CA ALA A 289 9.58 2.84 6.93
C ALA A 289 8.29 3.12 6.16
N ASN A 290 8.34 4.02 5.17
CA ASN A 290 7.21 4.33 4.29
C ASN A 290 6.82 3.13 3.44
N GLU A 291 7.78 2.46 2.79
CA GLU A 291 7.53 1.26 1.99
C GLU A 291 6.86 0.15 2.82
N GLY A 292 7.41 -0.12 4.02
CA GLY A 292 6.82 -1.10 4.93
C GLY A 292 5.40 -0.73 5.37
N ALA A 293 5.15 0.52 5.71
CA ALA A 293 3.83 1.01 6.12
C ALA A 293 2.82 0.96 4.97
N ILE A 294 3.19 1.41 3.78
CA ILE A 294 2.34 1.37 2.58
C ILE A 294 1.98 -0.08 2.22
N GLY A 295 2.96 -1.01 2.30
CA GLY A 295 2.70 -2.44 2.12
C GLY A 295 1.67 -2.98 3.11
N GLN A 296 1.78 -2.59 4.39
CA GLN A 296 0.80 -2.97 5.41
C GLN A 296 -0.58 -2.36 5.14
N PHE A 297 -0.65 -1.12 4.67
CA PHE A 297 -1.93 -0.49 4.30
C PHE A 297 -2.60 -1.20 3.13
N ALA A 298 -1.83 -1.63 2.13
CA ALA A 298 -2.33 -2.45 1.03
C ALA A 298 -2.92 -3.78 1.53
N LEU A 299 -2.22 -4.46 2.46
CA LEU A 299 -2.70 -5.69 3.09
C LEU A 299 -3.99 -5.47 3.91
N ASN A 300 -4.12 -4.33 4.58
CA ASN A 300 -5.31 -4.00 5.37
C ASN A 300 -6.51 -3.59 4.49
N LEU A 301 -6.26 -2.97 3.33
CA LEU A 301 -7.32 -2.53 2.42
C LEU A 301 -8.01 -3.71 1.72
N LYS A 302 -7.24 -4.71 1.27
CA LYS A 302 -7.75 -5.84 0.50
C LYS A 302 -8.92 -6.57 1.17
N PRO A 303 -8.86 -6.98 2.45
CA PRO A 303 -9.97 -7.66 3.12
C PRO A 303 -11.21 -6.78 3.28
N LEU A 304 -11.05 -5.46 3.43
CA LEU A 304 -12.20 -4.54 3.50
C LEU A 304 -12.96 -4.52 2.17
N LEU A 305 -12.24 -4.52 1.04
CA LEU A 305 -12.83 -4.56 -0.29
C LEU A 305 -13.43 -5.93 -0.62
N MET A 306 -12.79 -7.00 -0.17
CA MET A 306 -13.17 -8.39 -0.44
C MET A 306 -14.20 -8.94 0.57
N GLN A 307 -14.71 -8.13 1.48
CA GLN A 307 -15.73 -8.56 2.42
C GLN A 307 -16.95 -9.10 1.67
N PRO A 308 -17.50 -10.30 2.06
CA PRO A 308 -18.64 -10.89 1.40
C PRO A 308 -19.86 -9.97 1.43
N PRO A 309 -20.53 -9.79 0.29
CA PRO A 309 -21.71 -8.94 0.18
C PRO A 309 -22.97 -9.59 0.75
N VAL A 310 -23.91 -8.79 1.26
CA VAL A 310 -25.27 -9.21 1.65
C VAL A 310 -26.22 -8.75 0.56
N LYS A 311 -26.18 -9.43 -0.59
CA LYS A 311 -26.92 -9.03 -1.81
C LYS A 311 -28.44 -9.29 -1.70
N GLY A 312 -29.20 -8.48 -2.43
CA GLY A 312 -30.64 -8.70 -2.64
C GLY A 312 -31.52 -8.44 -1.43
N LYS A 313 -31.02 -7.81 -0.37
CA LYS A 313 -31.73 -7.56 0.88
C LYS A 313 -32.08 -6.09 1.07
N VAL A 314 -33.31 -5.80 1.51
CA VAL A 314 -33.69 -4.43 1.88
C VAL A 314 -32.93 -4.04 3.14
N THR A 315 -32.15 -2.97 3.02
CA THR A 315 -31.21 -2.56 4.07
C THR A 315 -31.50 -1.13 4.53
N MET A 316 -31.49 -0.93 5.85
CA MET A 316 -31.55 0.39 6.47
C MET A 316 -30.14 0.80 6.91
N GLY A 317 -29.64 1.93 6.41
CA GLY A 317 -28.38 2.53 6.85
C GLY A 317 -28.61 3.59 7.92
N LEU A 318 -27.86 3.52 8.99
CA LEU A 318 -27.85 4.49 10.09
C LEU A 318 -26.46 5.18 10.11
N ASP A 319 -26.44 6.49 9.91
CA ASP A 319 -25.27 7.33 10.07
C ASP A 319 -25.36 8.07 11.41
N PRO A 320 -24.65 7.59 12.46
CA PRO A 320 -24.76 8.11 13.81
C PRO A 320 -24.26 9.56 13.95
N GLY A 321 -24.91 10.35 14.82
CA GLY A 321 -24.44 11.71 15.10
C GLY A 321 -25.13 12.31 16.33
N TYR A 322 -24.35 13.02 17.19
CA TYR A 322 -24.89 13.67 18.36
C TYR A 322 -25.72 14.90 18.02
N ARG A 323 -25.12 15.93 17.41
CA ARG A 323 -25.76 17.25 17.24
C ARG A 323 -26.82 17.26 16.13
N MET A 324 -26.55 16.61 15.02
CA MET A 324 -27.40 16.65 13.83
C MET A 324 -28.36 15.45 13.75
N GLY A 325 -28.42 14.64 14.80
CA GLY A 325 -29.18 13.39 14.83
C GLY A 325 -28.58 12.27 13.97
N CYS A 326 -29.16 11.09 14.08
CA CYS A 326 -28.83 9.93 13.25
C CYS A 326 -29.59 10.02 11.93
N LYS A 327 -28.88 10.00 10.79
CA LYS A 327 -29.48 9.98 9.45
C LYS A 327 -29.78 8.56 9.06
N VAL A 328 -30.93 8.39 8.43
CA VAL A 328 -31.48 7.09 8.07
C VAL A 328 -31.75 7.06 6.58
N ALA A 329 -31.34 5.99 5.92
CA ALA A 329 -31.71 5.71 4.54
C ALA A 329 -32.16 4.24 4.42
N VAL A 330 -33.25 3.98 3.75
CA VAL A 330 -33.68 2.63 3.40
C VAL A 330 -33.43 2.42 1.93
N VAL A 331 -32.73 1.35 1.60
CA VAL A 331 -32.42 0.96 0.20
C VAL A 331 -33.01 -0.42 -0.09
N ASP A 332 -33.47 -0.62 -1.32
CA ASP A 332 -33.94 -1.92 -1.77
C ASP A 332 -32.76 -2.88 -2.05
N GLY A 333 -33.03 -4.12 -2.44
CA GLY A 333 -32.00 -5.12 -2.72
C GLY A 333 -31.05 -4.77 -3.86
N THR A 334 -31.34 -3.73 -4.66
CA THR A 334 -30.48 -3.21 -5.74
C THR A 334 -29.70 -1.96 -5.33
N GLY A 335 -29.90 -1.47 -4.09
CA GLY A 335 -29.28 -0.26 -3.58
C GLY A 335 -30.01 1.03 -3.95
N LYS A 336 -31.22 0.97 -4.56
CA LYS A 336 -32.07 2.13 -4.83
C LYS A 336 -32.67 2.65 -3.52
N VAL A 337 -32.63 3.96 -3.30
CA VAL A 337 -33.21 4.59 -2.11
C VAL A 337 -34.73 4.54 -2.18
N LEU A 338 -35.35 3.98 -1.13
CA LEU A 338 -36.81 3.87 -0.95
C LEU A 338 -37.33 4.97 -0.05
N ASP A 339 -36.62 5.28 1.04
CA ASP A 339 -37.05 6.26 2.03
C ASP A 339 -35.87 6.83 2.81
N THR A 340 -36.07 7.99 3.44
CA THR A 340 -35.04 8.63 4.28
C THR A 340 -35.70 9.26 5.52
N ALA A 341 -34.96 9.34 6.62
CA ALA A 341 -35.40 10.00 7.85
C ALA A 341 -34.23 10.55 8.64
N VAL A 342 -34.55 11.38 9.63
CA VAL A 342 -33.55 11.81 10.66
C VAL A 342 -34.16 11.55 12.01
N VAL A 343 -33.46 10.87 12.91
CA VAL A 343 -33.90 10.54 14.26
C VAL A 343 -32.85 10.98 15.30
N TYR A 344 -33.30 11.17 16.54
CA TYR A 344 -32.47 11.75 17.59
C TYR A 344 -32.33 10.82 18.82
N PRO A 345 -31.65 9.66 18.70
CA PRO A 345 -31.61 8.67 19.78
C PRO A 345 -30.83 9.13 21.02
N THR A 346 -30.00 10.16 20.89
CA THR A 346 -29.08 10.65 21.95
C THR A 346 -29.63 11.80 22.79
N TYR A 347 -30.85 12.31 22.46
CA TYR A 347 -31.46 13.48 23.11
C TYR A 347 -32.39 13.14 24.29
N GLY A 348 -32.25 11.96 24.87
CA GLY A 348 -33.02 11.47 26.00
C GLY A 348 -34.05 10.39 25.63
N GLN A 349 -34.69 9.79 26.67
CA GLN A 349 -35.52 8.60 26.50
C GLN A 349 -36.75 8.84 25.62
N ARG A 350 -37.34 10.03 25.67
CA ARG A 350 -38.49 10.36 24.83
C ARG A 350 -38.13 10.35 23.36
N GLN A 351 -37.10 11.05 22.97
CA GLN A 351 -36.62 11.11 21.58
C GLN A 351 -36.15 9.75 21.09
N LYS A 352 -35.53 8.93 21.95
CA LYS A 352 -35.19 7.56 21.66
C LYS A 352 -36.40 6.71 21.33
N ASN A 353 -37.49 6.84 22.11
CA ASN A 353 -38.74 6.13 21.84
C ASN A 353 -39.43 6.62 20.55
N GLU A 354 -39.38 7.91 20.26
CA GLU A 354 -39.89 8.49 19.01
C GLU A 354 -39.04 7.96 17.81
N ALA A 355 -37.73 7.84 17.96
CA ALA A 355 -36.84 7.25 16.96
C ALA A 355 -37.21 5.78 16.70
N ILE A 356 -37.37 4.97 17.74
CA ILE A 356 -37.78 3.55 17.62
C ILE A 356 -39.11 3.43 16.90
N ALA A 357 -40.09 4.25 17.23
CA ALA A 357 -41.40 4.23 16.57
C ALA A 357 -41.32 4.62 15.09
N ALA A 358 -40.50 5.61 14.74
CA ALA A 358 -40.29 6.03 13.36
C ALA A 358 -39.60 4.92 12.54
N LEU A 359 -38.52 4.33 13.08
CA LEU A 359 -37.78 3.26 12.42
C LEU A 359 -38.61 1.98 12.29
N SER A 360 -39.41 1.62 13.29
CA SER A 360 -40.35 0.50 13.19
C SER A 360 -41.29 0.64 12.01
N LYS A 361 -41.85 1.84 11.80
CA LYS A 361 -42.74 2.12 10.64
C LYS A 361 -42.03 1.90 9.31
N LEU A 362 -40.74 2.36 9.20
CA LEU A 362 -39.94 2.15 7.99
C LEU A 362 -39.64 0.67 7.75
N ILE A 363 -39.35 -0.08 8.81
CA ILE A 363 -39.05 -1.52 8.74
C ILE A 363 -40.28 -2.27 8.17
N PHE A 364 -41.45 -2.08 8.74
CA PHE A 364 -42.66 -2.77 8.28
C PHE A 364 -43.14 -2.28 6.92
N ARG A 365 -43.00 -0.96 6.60
CA ARG A 365 -43.38 -0.40 5.31
C ARG A 365 -42.60 -0.96 4.16
N HIS A 366 -41.30 -1.10 4.32
CA HIS A 366 -40.38 -1.47 3.26
C HIS A 366 -39.86 -2.89 3.36
N GLY A 367 -40.20 -3.65 4.40
CA GLY A 367 -39.73 -5.01 4.60
C GLY A 367 -38.21 -5.07 4.85
N VAL A 368 -37.71 -4.16 5.69
CA VAL A 368 -36.26 -4.13 6.01
C VAL A 368 -35.80 -5.43 6.67
N GLU A 369 -34.75 -6.03 6.17
CA GLU A 369 -34.19 -7.28 6.66
C GLU A 369 -32.89 -7.04 7.47
N HIS A 370 -32.13 -5.99 7.12
CA HIS A 370 -30.87 -5.69 7.77
C HIS A 370 -30.74 -4.20 8.10
N ILE A 371 -30.02 -3.91 9.19
CA ILE A 371 -29.65 -2.56 9.60
C ILE A 371 -28.11 -2.46 9.56
N ALA A 372 -27.58 -1.54 8.78
CA ALA A 372 -26.17 -1.18 8.74
C ALA A 372 -25.96 0.06 9.61
N ILE A 373 -25.10 0.00 10.64
CA ILE A 373 -24.82 1.11 11.54
C ILE A 373 -23.37 1.55 11.32
N GLY A 374 -23.15 2.82 11.01
CA GLY A 374 -21.82 3.40 10.91
C GLY A 374 -21.06 3.35 12.24
N ASN A 375 -19.74 3.13 12.20
CA ASN A 375 -18.91 2.97 13.39
C ASN A 375 -18.30 4.28 13.92
N GLY A 376 -18.84 5.44 13.55
CA GLY A 376 -18.36 6.75 13.96
C GLY A 376 -18.90 7.24 15.30
N THR A 377 -18.91 8.55 15.43
CA THR A 377 -19.36 9.24 16.65
C THR A 377 -20.83 8.91 16.94
N ALA A 378 -21.20 8.59 18.19
CA ALA A 378 -22.53 8.16 18.63
C ALA A 378 -22.97 6.76 18.10
N SER A 379 -22.07 5.96 17.56
CA SER A 379 -22.35 4.60 17.11
C SER A 379 -22.90 3.72 18.22
N ARG A 380 -22.39 3.83 19.44
CA ARG A 380 -22.80 3.04 20.60
C ARG A 380 -24.25 3.30 20.99
N GLU A 381 -24.63 4.57 21.12
CA GLU A 381 -25.99 4.97 21.48
C GLU A 381 -27.00 4.56 20.39
N THR A 382 -26.57 4.67 19.13
CA THR A 382 -27.35 4.24 17.97
C THR A 382 -27.51 2.72 17.95
N GLU A 383 -26.47 1.97 18.28
CA GLU A 383 -26.53 0.50 18.39
C GLU A 383 -27.47 0.06 19.52
N GLN A 384 -27.38 0.68 20.70
CA GLN A 384 -28.29 0.39 21.80
C GLN A 384 -29.75 0.66 21.45
N MET A 385 -30.01 1.76 20.73
CA MET A 385 -31.35 2.06 20.21
C MET A 385 -31.80 1.01 19.19
N ALA A 386 -30.90 0.60 18.28
CA ALA A 386 -31.22 -0.41 17.27
C ALA A 386 -31.54 -1.77 17.90
N VAL A 387 -30.87 -2.18 18.96
CA VAL A 387 -31.14 -3.44 19.67
C VAL A 387 -32.54 -3.39 20.35
N GLU A 388 -32.89 -2.28 21.00
CA GLU A 388 -34.23 -2.11 21.53
C GLU A 388 -35.32 -2.15 20.42
N LEU A 389 -35.06 -1.51 19.29
CA LEU A 389 -35.88 -1.57 18.09
C LEU A 389 -36.06 -3.01 17.60
N LEU A 390 -34.94 -3.76 17.47
CA LEU A 390 -34.94 -5.15 16.98
C LEU A 390 -35.77 -6.07 17.89
N ARG A 391 -35.66 -5.92 19.22
CA ARG A 391 -36.50 -6.68 20.18
C ARG A 391 -37.96 -6.46 19.93
N GLN A 392 -38.36 -5.22 19.67
CA GLN A 392 -39.79 -4.89 19.42
C GLN A 392 -40.27 -5.43 18.07
N VAL A 393 -39.56 -5.16 16.98
CA VAL A 393 -39.99 -5.54 15.63
C VAL A 393 -39.91 -7.04 15.39
N ASN A 394 -38.91 -7.73 15.95
CA ASN A 394 -38.81 -9.18 15.86
C ASN A 394 -39.87 -9.91 16.72
N ALA A 395 -40.21 -9.36 17.88
CA ALA A 395 -41.35 -9.84 18.66
C ALA A 395 -42.70 -9.66 17.93
N ALA A 396 -42.81 -8.65 17.05
CA ALA A 396 -43.95 -8.40 16.17
C ALA A 396 -43.93 -9.20 14.86
N GLY A 397 -42.96 -10.13 14.70
CA GLY A 397 -42.87 -11.07 13.56
C GLY A 397 -41.92 -10.67 12.44
N ALA A 398 -41.20 -9.56 12.54
CA ALA A 398 -40.11 -9.25 11.63
C ALA A 398 -38.91 -10.19 11.86
N LYS A 399 -38.00 -10.24 10.91
CA LYS A 399 -36.71 -10.99 11.03
C LYS A 399 -35.58 -10.06 10.65
N VAL A 400 -35.30 -9.09 11.51
CA VAL A 400 -34.29 -8.06 11.25
C VAL A 400 -33.04 -8.35 12.08
N SER A 401 -31.87 -8.18 11.46
CA SER A 401 -30.59 -8.23 12.12
C SER A 401 -29.78 -6.95 11.81
N TYR A 402 -28.69 -6.71 12.53
CA TYR A 402 -27.85 -5.56 12.29
C TYR A 402 -26.36 -5.93 12.19
N MET A 403 -25.60 -5.02 11.64
CA MET A 403 -24.14 -5.07 11.59
C MET A 403 -23.56 -3.66 11.72
N ILE A 404 -22.47 -3.55 12.46
CA ILE A 404 -21.64 -2.34 12.45
C ILE A 404 -20.81 -2.33 11.17
N VAL A 405 -20.91 -1.26 10.41
CA VAL A 405 -20.24 -1.08 9.12
C VAL A 405 -19.22 0.04 9.23
N SER A 406 -18.04 -0.15 8.67
CA SER A 406 -17.04 0.92 8.61
C SER A 406 -17.55 2.12 7.81
N GLU A 407 -17.56 3.30 8.41
CA GLU A 407 -17.89 4.56 7.73
C GLU A 407 -16.66 5.27 7.15
N ALA A 408 -15.48 4.63 7.17
CA ALA A 408 -14.26 5.20 6.64
C ALA A 408 -14.46 5.77 5.22
N GLY A 409 -14.10 7.03 5.01
CA GLY A 409 -14.28 7.74 3.76
C GLY A 409 -15.73 8.09 3.38
N ALA A 410 -16.75 7.74 4.18
CA ALA A 410 -18.15 8.06 3.87
C ALA A 410 -18.39 9.58 3.78
N SER A 411 -17.75 10.35 4.65
CA SER A 411 -17.82 11.82 4.62
C SER A 411 -17.18 12.39 3.35
N VAL A 412 -16.06 11.79 2.89
CA VAL A 412 -15.38 12.19 1.66
C VAL A 412 -16.26 11.89 0.44
N TYR A 413 -16.87 10.71 0.39
CA TYR A 413 -17.81 10.34 -0.67
C TYR A 413 -19.00 11.29 -0.68
N SER A 414 -19.67 11.48 0.46
CA SER A 414 -20.93 12.27 0.54
C SER A 414 -20.73 13.73 0.11
N ALA A 415 -19.55 14.30 0.34
CA ALA A 415 -19.17 15.65 -0.10
C ALA A 415 -18.65 15.70 -1.54
N SER A 416 -18.42 14.57 -2.20
CA SER A 416 -17.85 14.49 -3.54
C SER A 416 -18.84 14.94 -4.63
N LYS A 417 -18.29 15.34 -5.78
CA LYS A 417 -19.07 15.63 -6.98
C LYS A 417 -19.85 14.41 -7.45
N LEU A 418 -19.27 13.21 -7.34
CA LEU A 418 -19.92 11.95 -7.70
C LEU A 418 -21.19 11.73 -6.89
N ALA A 419 -21.14 11.90 -5.57
CA ALA A 419 -22.32 11.75 -4.70
C ALA A 419 -23.38 12.83 -4.97
N ALA A 420 -22.94 14.06 -5.34
CA ALA A 420 -23.87 15.12 -5.73
C ALA A 420 -24.58 14.83 -7.06
N GLU A 421 -23.91 14.23 -8.01
CA GLU A 421 -24.49 13.76 -9.27
C GLU A 421 -25.42 12.55 -9.07
N GLU A 422 -25.05 11.62 -8.19
CA GLU A 422 -25.82 10.42 -7.89
C GLU A 422 -27.11 10.73 -7.09
N PHE A 423 -27.02 11.69 -6.16
CA PHE A 423 -28.13 12.09 -5.27
C PHE A 423 -28.27 13.61 -5.17
N PRO A 424 -28.69 14.29 -6.25
CA PRO A 424 -28.84 15.74 -6.23
C PRO A 424 -29.96 16.24 -5.27
N GLN A 425 -30.94 15.37 -4.94
CA GLN A 425 -32.06 15.68 -4.05
C GLN A 425 -31.75 15.54 -2.55
N TYR A 426 -30.60 14.89 -2.19
CA TYR A 426 -30.23 14.66 -0.78
C TYR A 426 -29.07 15.56 -0.35
N ASP A 427 -29.11 15.97 0.90
CA ASP A 427 -27.98 16.65 1.52
C ASP A 427 -26.79 15.71 1.77
N VAL A 428 -25.64 16.29 2.11
CA VAL A 428 -24.38 15.54 2.35
C VAL A 428 -24.56 14.45 3.40
N ASN A 429 -25.34 14.70 4.46
CA ASN A 429 -25.50 13.75 5.55
C ASN A 429 -26.37 12.56 5.16
N LEU A 430 -27.45 12.77 4.41
CA LEU A 430 -28.30 11.68 3.92
C LEU A 430 -27.57 10.79 2.92
N ARG A 431 -26.70 11.37 2.07
CA ARG A 431 -25.84 10.60 1.16
C ARG A 431 -24.91 9.62 1.91
N SER A 432 -24.42 10.02 3.09
CA SER A 432 -23.61 9.15 3.95
C SER A 432 -24.41 7.93 4.44
N ALA A 433 -25.66 8.13 4.90
CA ALA A 433 -26.51 7.03 5.35
C ALA A 433 -26.82 6.03 4.20
N VAL A 434 -27.03 6.54 2.97
CA VAL A 434 -27.20 5.68 1.78
C VAL A 434 -25.93 4.85 1.54
N SER A 435 -24.75 5.48 1.61
CA SER A 435 -23.48 4.79 1.45
C SER A 435 -23.28 3.69 2.50
N ILE A 436 -23.61 3.96 3.76
CA ILE A 436 -23.52 2.97 4.85
C ILE A 436 -24.42 1.75 4.57
N ALA A 437 -25.67 1.97 4.12
CA ALA A 437 -26.58 0.88 3.74
C ALA A 437 -26.00 0.03 2.61
N ARG A 438 -25.50 0.66 1.54
CA ARG A 438 -24.96 0.00 0.37
C ARG A 438 -23.64 -0.75 0.67
N ARG A 439 -22.84 -0.29 1.64
CA ARG A 439 -21.63 -1.00 2.07
C ARG A 439 -21.91 -2.36 2.69
N LEU A 440 -23.07 -2.56 3.31
CA LEU A 440 -23.50 -3.87 3.76
C LEU A 440 -23.91 -4.75 2.58
N GLN A 441 -24.58 -4.18 1.58
CA GLN A 441 -25.04 -4.90 0.40
C GLN A 441 -23.90 -5.34 -0.52
N ASP A 442 -22.97 -4.44 -0.86
CA ASP A 442 -21.74 -4.72 -1.60
C ASP A 442 -20.63 -3.71 -1.24
N PRO A 443 -19.73 -4.07 -0.32
CA PRO A 443 -18.64 -3.20 0.10
C PRO A 443 -17.75 -2.74 -1.05
N LEU A 444 -17.38 -3.64 -1.96
CA LEU A 444 -16.51 -3.32 -3.10
C LEU A 444 -17.15 -2.28 -4.02
N ALA A 445 -18.39 -2.50 -4.42
CA ALA A 445 -19.11 -1.61 -5.35
C ALA A 445 -19.26 -0.19 -4.79
N GLU A 446 -19.33 -0.04 -3.47
CA GLU A 446 -19.45 1.27 -2.82
C GLU A 446 -18.08 1.90 -2.50
N LEU A 447 -17.11 1.13 -1.99
CA LEU A 447 -15.81 1.65 -1.60
C LEU A 447 -14.96 2.12 -2.80
N VAL A 448 -15.16 1.56 -3.98
CA VAL A 448 -14.47 2.04 -5.21
C VAL A 448 -14.83 3.46 -5.62
N LYS A 449 -15.92 4.03 -5.09
CA LYS A 449 -16.34 5.42 -5.29
C LYS A 449 -15.51 6.41 -4.48
N ILE A 450 -14.73 5.92 -3.52
CA ILE A 450 -13.91 6.70 -2.59
C ILE A 450 -12.46 6.64 -3.05
N ASP A 451 -11.75 7.76 -2.92
CA ASP A 451 -10.30 7.76 -3.05
C ASP A 451 -9.72 6.77 -2.01
N PRO A 452 -8.97 5.74 -2.42
CA PRO A 452 -8.44 4.74 -1.48
C PRO A 452 -7.62 5.35 -0.34
N LYS A 453 -6.98 6.51 -0.57
CA LYS A 453 -6.25 7.26 0.47
C LYS A 453 -7.14 7.83 1.56
N ALA A 454 -8.43 7.99 1.31
CA ALA A 454 -9.41 8.44 2.30
C ALA A 454 -9.99 7.28 3.13
N ILE A 455 -9.73 6.03 2.77
CA ILE A 455 -10.07 4.86 3.57
C ILE A 455 -8.98 4.67 4.61
N GLY A 456 -9.32 4.82 5.90
CA GLY A 456 -8.35 4.65 6.99
C GLY A 456 -7.95 3.18 7.16
N VAL A 457 -6.77 2.82 6.74
CA VAL A 457 -6.24 1.45 6.79
C VAL A 457 -4.97 1.32 7.64
N GLY A 458 -4.51 2.42 8.23
CA GLY A 458 -3.37 2.38 9.13
C GLY A 458 -2.96 3.72 9.72
N GLN A 459 -2.17 3.64 10.79
CA GLN A 459 -1.59 4.78 11.46
C GLN A 459 -0.52 5.44 10.55
N TYR A 460 -0.36 6.75 10.63
CA TYR A 460 0.59 7.54 9.82
C TYR A 460 0.29 7.60 8.31
N GLN A 461 -0.85 7.11 7.83
CA GLN A 461 -1.21 7.10 6.42
C GLN A 461 -1.10 8.49 5.76
N HIS A 462 -1.45 9.56 6.48
CA HIS A 462 -1.38 10.95 5.99
C HIS A 462 0.06 11.52 5.91
N ASP A 463 1.05 10.85 6.50
CA ASP A 463 2.46 11.25 6.43
C ASP A 463 3.19 10.58 5.26
N MET A 464 2.56 9.61 4.60
CA MET A 464 3.17 8.88 3.48
C MET A 464 3.33 9.75 2.23
N PRO A 465 4.32 9.45 1.38
CA PRO A 465 4.45 10.07 0.06
C PRO A 465 3.16 9.84 -0.75
N PRO A 466 2.43 10.91 -1.15
CA PRO A 466 1.08 10.77 -1.71
C PRO A 466 1.02 9.91 -2.99
N LYS A 467 2.06 10.00 -3.83
CA LYS A 467 2.12 9.24 -5.09
C LYS A 467 2.29 7.74 -4.86
N GLN A 468 3.25 7.36 -4.01
CA GLN A 468 3.50 5.95 -3.68
C GLN A 468 2.30 5.31 -3.00
N LEU A 469 1.67 6.04 -2.05
CA LEU A 469 0.46 5.59 -1.39
C LEU A 469 -0.69 5.39 -2.39
N ASP A 470 -0.88 6.33 -3.32
CA ASP A 470 -1.93 6.25 -4.34
C ASP A 470 -1.73 5.07 -5.29
N GLU A 471 -0.52 4.87 -5.78
CA GLU A 471 -0.16 3.76 -6.67
C GLU A 471 -0.43 2.41 -5.98
N ALA A 472 0.02 2.23 -4.75
CA ALA A 472 -0.15 0.99 -4.00
C ALA A 472 -1.63 0.69 -3.69
N LEU A 473 -2.37 1.65 -3.13
CA LEU A 473 -3.77 1.43 -2.76
C LEU A 473 -4.69 1.31 -3.98
N SER A 474 -4.44 2.09 -5.04
CA SER A 474 -5.19 1.96 -6.31
C SER A 474 -4.95 0.61 -6.97
N GLY A 475 -3.72 0.07 -6.87
CA GLY A 475 -3.40 -1.28 -7.32
C GLY A 475 -4.24 -2.34 -6.61
N VAL A 476 -4.37 -2.27 -5.29
CA VAL A 476 -5.22 -3.20 -4.52
C VAL A 476 -6.68 -3.13 -4.96
N VAL A 477 -7.21 -1.93 -5.18
CA VAL A 477 -8.60 -1.76 -5.66
C VAL A 477 -8.77 -2.41 -7.04
N GLU A 478 -7.84 -2.18 -7.95
CA GLU A 478 -7.85 -2.78 -9.29
C GLU A 478 -7.81 -4.30 -9.23
N ASP A 479 -6.90 -4.86 -8.43
CA ASP A 479 -6.78 -6.33 -8.27
C ASP A 479 -8.07 -6.94 -7.71
N CYS A 480 -8.68 -6.33 -6.68
CA CYS A 480 -9.93 -6.80 -6.09
C CYS A 480 -11.09 -6.76 -7.09
N VAL A 481 -11.25 -5.66 -7.84
CA VAL A 481 -12.33 -5.51 -8.84
C VAL A 481 -12.20 -6.57 -9.94
N ASN A 482 -10.98 -6.78 -10.45
CA ASN A 482 -10.74 -7.74 -11.52
C ASN A 482 -10.81 -9.20 -11.02
N ALA A 483 -10.45 -9.47 -9.77
CA ALA A 483 -10.63 -10.80 -9.17
C ALA A 483 -12.11 -11.19 -9.00
N VAL A 484 -12.96 -10.24 -8.59
CA VAL A 484 -14.42 -10.45 -8.43
C VAL A 484 -15.12 -10.55 -9.78
N GLY A 485 -14.69 -9.74 -10.75
CA GLY A 485 -15.42 -9.53 -12.00
C GLY A 485 -16.59 -8.55 -11.86
N VAL A 486 -17.00 -7.96 -12.93
CA VAL A 486 -17.97 -6.85 -12.94
C VAL A 486 -19.13 -7.11 -13.90
N ASP A 487 -20.35 -7.06 -13.40
CA ASP A 487 -21.55 -7.06 -14.24
C ASP A 487 -21.67 -5.74 -14.99
N ILE A 488 -21.57 -5.78 -16.31
CA ILE A 488 -21.56 -4.59 -17.17
C ILE A 488 -22.90 -3.85 -17.17
N ASN A 489 -24.01 -4.56 -16.90
CA ASN A 489 -25.34 -4.00 -16.94
C ASN A 489 -25.74 -3.24 -15.66
N THR A 490 -25.12 -3.58 -14.53
CA THR A 490 -25.45 -2.98 -13.23
C THR A 490 -24.34 -2.07 -12.67
N ALA A 491 -23.10 -2.24 -13.12
CA ALA A 491 -21.94 -1.53 -12.57
C ALA A 491 -21.98 -0.01 -12.78
N SER A 492 -21.56 0.73 -11.75
CA SER A 492 -21.35 2.17 -11.84
C SER A 492 -20.11 2.53 -12.69
N PRO A 493 -20.04 3.77 -13.22
CA PRO A 493 -18.83 4.23 -13.91
C PRO A 493 -17.58 4.14 -13.02
N ALA A 494 -17.73 4.38 -11.71
CA ALA A 494 -16.64 4.29 -10.74
C ALA A 494 -16.09 2.86 -10.59
N LEU A 495 -16.96 1.84 -10.66
CA LEU A 495 -16.55 0.43 -10.64
C LEU A 495 -15.94 0.03 -11.99
N LEU A 496 -16.56 0.40 -13.10
CA LEU A 496 -16.10 0.06 -14.44
C LEU A 496 -14.71 0.62 -14.74
N GLN A 497 -14.37 1.82 -14.30
CA GLN A 497 -13.05 2.41 -14.53
C GLN A 497 -11.89 1.66 -13.86
N ARG A 498 -12.19 0.76 -12.90
CA ARG A 498 -11.22 -0.11 -12.21
C ARG A 498 -11.02 -1.44 -12.92
N VAL A 499 -11.82 -1.73 -13.92
CA VAL A 499 -11.65 -2.92 -14.77
C VAL A 499 -10.44 -2.71 -15.69
N ALA A 500 -9.60 -3.74 -15.77
CA ALA A 500 -8.43 -3.74 -16.63
C ALA A 500 -8.76 -3.27 -18.06
N GLY A 501 -7.97 -2.37 -18.60
CA GLY A 501 -8.16 -1.81 -19.95
C GLY A 501 -9.25 -0.75 -20.08
N LEU A 502 -10.04 -0.45 -19.04
CA LEU A 502 -10.99 0.66 -19.02
C LEU A 502 -10.40 1.88 -18.30
N ASN A 503 -10.90 3.05 -18.67
CA ASN A 503 -10.60 4.32 -18.02
C ASN A 503 -11.90 5.09 -17.76
N GLY A 504 -11.82 6.26 -17.11
CA GLY A 504 -13.00 7.03 -16.76
C GLY A 504 -13.88 7.43 -17.95
N THR A 505 -13.28 7.64 -19.13
CA THR A 505 -14.04 7.97 -20.36
C THR A 505 -14.75 6.74 -20.91
N THR A 506 -14.05 5.62 -21.06
CA THR A 506 -14.66 4.38 -21.58
C THR A 506 -15.68 3.81 -20.61
N ALA A 507 -15.47 3.91 -19.29
CA ALA A 507 -16.46 3.53 -18.28
C ALA A 507 -17.78 4.32 -18.40
N LYS A 508 -17.70 5.64 -18.59
CA LYS A 508 -18.89 6.47 -18.84
C LYS A 508 -19.57 6.10 -20.17
N ASN A 509 -18.78 5.82 -21.21
CA ASN A 509 -19.32 5.42 -22.51
C ASN A 509 -20.03 4.06 -22.45
N VAL A 510 -19.58 3.11 -21.62
CA VAL A 510 -20.28 1.84 -21.36
C VAL A 510 -21.66 2.10 -20.78
N VAL A 511 -21.73 2.98 -19.76
CA VAL A 511 -23.01 3.32 -19.13
C VAL A 511 -23.94 4.04 -20.12
N ALA A 512 -23.46 5.04 -20.82
CA ALA A 512 -24.22 5.76 -21.84
C ALA A 512 -24.76 4.79 -22.92
N TYR A 513 -23.91 3.88 -23.40
CA TYR A 513 -24.30 2.89 -24.40
C TYR A 513 -25.48 2.01 -23.94
N ARG A 514 -25.45 1.50 -22.68
CA ARG A 514 -26.54 0.67 -22.17
C ARG A 514 -27.82 1.46 -21.92
N GLU A 515 -27.71 2.75 -21.56
CA GLU A 515 -28.87 3.64 -21.38
C GLU A 515 -29.55 3.95 -22.73
N GLU A 516 -28.78 4.08 -23.81
CA GLU A 516 -29.28 4.39 -25.13
C GLU A 516 -29.77 3.14 -25.90
N ASN A 517 -29.08 2.00 -25.75
CA ASN A 517 -29.31 0.80 -26.58
C ASN A 517 -29.92 -0.37 -25.81
N GLY A 518 -30.19 -0.20 -24.50
CA GLY A 518 -30.60 -1.29 -23.60
C GLY A 518 -29.44 -2.10 -23.05
N ALA A 519 -29.75 -3.07 -22.21
CA ALA A 519 -28.78 -3.94 -21.58
C ALA A 519 -27.91 -4.70 -22.60
N PHE A 520 -26.65 -4.92 -22.28
CA PHE A 520 -25.79 -5.81 -23.05
C PHE A 520 -26.31 -7.25 -22.97
N THR A 521 -26.42 -7.91 -24.12
CA THR A 521 -26.84 -9.32 -24.24
C THR A 521 -25.71 -10.22 -24.72
N SER A 522 -24.51 -9.69 -24.96
CA SER A 522 -23.30 -10.45 -25.26
C SER A 522 -22.04 -9.63 -25.02
N ARG A 523 -20.93 -10.30 -24.71
CA ARG A 523 -19.61 -9.66 -24.62
C ARG A 523 -19.16 -8.99 -25.92
N THR A 524 -19.56 -9.52 -27.06
CA THR A 524 -19.17 -8.95 -28.36
C THR A 524 -19.74 -7.55 -28.58
N GLN A 525 -20.87 -7.21 -27.96
CA GLN A 525 -21.45 -5.86 -28.03
C GLN A 525 -20.56 -4.80 -27.39
N ILE A 526 -19.66 -5.16 -26.45
CA ILE A 526 -18.70 -4.25 -25.83
C ILE A 526 -17.83 -3.56 -26.88
N LYS A 527 -17.52 -4.22 -27.98
CA LYS A 527 -16.78 -3.63 -29.12
C LYS A 527 -17.49 -2.45 -29.80
N LYS A 528 -18.79 -2.28 -29.56
CA LYS A 528 -19.57 -1.17 -30.12
C LYS A 528 -19.52 0.08 -29.25
N VAL A 529 -18.97 0.00 -28.04
CA VAL A 529 -18.86 1.13 -27.13
C VAL A 529 -17.87 2.17 -27.69
N PRO A 530 -18.27 3.45 -27.79
CA PRO A 530 -17.39 4.50 -28.31
C PRO A 530 -16.08 4.61 -27.55
N LYS A 531 -14.96 4.79 -28.28
CA LYS A 531 -13.58 4.89 -27.76
C LYS A 531 -13.03 3.64 -27.07
N LEU A 532 -13.73 2.51 -27.13
CA LEU A 532 -13.25 1.23 -26.65
C LEU A 532 -12.61 0.46 -27.81
N GLY A 533 -11.30 0.60 -27.98
CA GLY A 533 -10.55 -0.03 -29.06
C GLY A 533 -10.28 -1.53 -28.83
N PRO A 534 -9.71 -2.23 -29.83
CA PRO A 534 -9.45 -3.67 -29.75
C PRO A 534 -8.57 -4.07 -28.56
N LYS A 535 -7.55 -3.29 -28.23
CA LYS A 535 -6.66 -3.53 -27.08
C LYS A 535 -7.41 -3.41 -25.76
N ALA A 536 -8.24 -2.37 -25.60
CA ALA A 536 -9.07 -2.19 -24.41
C ALA A 536 -10.07 -3.33 -24.25
N PHE A 537 -10.70 -3.78 -25.35
CA PHE A 537 -11.59 -4.95 -25.36
C PHE A 537 -10.85 -6.21 -24.92
N GLN A 538 -9.67 -6.50 -25.46
CA GLN A 538 -8.85 -7.63 -25.05
C GLN A 538 -8.55 -7.60 -23.54
N GLN A 539 -8.21 -6.45 -23.00
CA GLN A 539 -7.88 -6.31 -21.58
C GLN A 539 -9.11 -6.49 -20.67
N CYS A 540 -10.29 -5.97 -21.04
CA CYS A 540 -11.46 -5.92 -20.16
C CYS A 540 -12.43 -7.09 -20.31
N ALA A 541 -12.48 -7.73 -21.47
CA ALA A 541 -13.57 -8.66 -21.83
C ALA A 541 -13.73 -9.82 -20.85
N GLY A 542 -12.64 -10.38 -20.34
CA GLY A 542 -12.70 -11.50 -19.40
C GLY A 542 -13.16 -11.11 -17.99
N PHE A 543 -13.02 -9.83 -17.62
CA PHE A 543 -13.43 -9.31 -16.32
C PHE A 543 -14.85 -8.75 -16.30
N LEU A 544 -15.42 -8.47 -17.48
CA LEU A 544 -16.80 -8.01 -17.61
C LEU A 544 -17.73 -9.21 -17.79
N ARG A 545 -18.79 -9.25 -17.01
CA ARG A 545 -19.80 -10.30 -17.04
C ARG A 545 -21.08 -9.79 -17.66
N VAL A 546 -21.76 -10.66 -18.42
CA VAL A 546 -23.05 -10.38 -19.05
C VAL A 546 -24.03 -11.49 -18.67
N PRO A 547 -24.67 -11.41 -17.49
CA PRO A 547 -25.59 -12.46 -17.02
C PRO A 547 -26.76 -12.72 -17.96
N GLU A 548 -27.20 -11.70 -18.70
CA GLU A 548 -28.31 -11.75 -19.66
C GLU A 548 -27.93 -12.37 -21.01
N SER A 549 -26.66 -12.78 -21.20
CA SER A 549 -26.22 -13.37 -22.46
C SER A 549 -26.81 -14.77 -22.67
N GLU A 550 -27.13 -15.08 -23.91
CA GLU A 550 -27.48 -16.44 -24.32
C GLU A 550 -26.33 -17.42 -24.12
N SER A 551 -25.07 -16.94 -24.31
CA SER A 551 -23.87 -17.71 -24.05
C SER A 551 -23.51 -17.66 -22.55
N VAL A 552 -23.61 -18.81 -21.88
CA VAL A 552 -23.22 -18.95 -20.47
C VAL A 552 -21.75 -18.53 -20.24
N LEU A 553 -20.88 -18.66 -21.25
CA LEU A 553 -19.47 -18.27 -21.15
C LEU A 553 -19.29 -16.76 -20.92
N ASP A 554 -20.23 -15.93 -21.38
CA ASP A 554 -20.20 -14.48 -21.16
C ASP A 554 -20.45 -14.10 -19.68
N ASN A 555 -20.97 -15.01 -18.88
CA ASN A 555 -21.14 -14.87 -17.44
C ASN A 555 -20.05 -15.63 -16.64
N THR A 556 -18.93 -15.94 -17.24
CA THR A 556 -17.77 -16.58 -16.58
C THR A 556 -16.54 -15.68 -16.65
N ALA A 557 -15.46 -16.01 -15.94
CA ALA A 557 -14.17 -15.34 -16.13
C ALA A 557 -13.33 -15.99 -17.25
N VAL A 558 -13.89 -16.90 -18.04
CA VAL A 558 -13.22 -17.42 -19.25
C VAL A 558 -13.06 -16.28 -20.25
N HIS A 559 -11.84 -16.03 -20.69
CA HIS A 559 -11.58 -14.99 -21.68
C HIS A 559 -12.15 -15.41 -23.07
N PRO A 560 -12.67 -14.47 -23.87
CA PRO A 560 -13.18 -14.79 -25.21
C PRO A 560 -12.18 -15.53 -26.11
N GLU A 561 -10.87 -15.27 -25.96
CA GLU A 561 -9.81 -16.01 -26.67
C GLU A 561 -9.79 -17.52 -26.34
N SER A 562 -10.33 -17.91 -25.20
CA SER A 562 -10.37 -19.30 -24.72
C SER A 562 -11.74 -19.98 -24.88
N TYR A 563 -12.71 -19.34 -25.54
CA TYR A 563 -14.05 -19.92 -25.70
C TYR A 563 -14.03 -21.23 -26.53
N ASP A 564 -13.21 -21.29 -27.57
CA ASP A 564 -13.07 -22.49 -28.37
C ASP A 564 -12.42 -23.63 -27.59
N ALA A 565 -11.43 -23.31 -26.74
CA ALA A 565 -10.83 -24.27 -25.83
C ALA A 565 -11.84 -24.78 -24.77
N ALA A 566 -12.69 -23.91 -24.24
CA ALA A 566 -13.73 -24.30 -23.28
C ALA A 566 -14.77 -25.22 -23.93
N LYS A 567 -15.20 -24.93 -25.15
CA LYS A 567 -16.12 -25.80 -25.92
C LYS A 567 -15.47 -27.15 -26.25
N ALA A 568 -14.22 -27.15 -26.70
CA ALA A 568 -13.47 -28.37 -26.98
C ALA A 568 -13.29 -29.23 -25.72
N LEU A 569 -13.11 -28.62 -24.54
CA LEU A 569 -13.05 -29.35 -23.28
C LEU A 569 -14.37 -30.03 -22.95
N LEU A 570 -15.50 -29.35 -23.14
CA LEU A 570 -16.82 -29.92 -22.91
C LEU A 570 -17.06 -31.10 -23.85
N GLU A 571 -16.76 -30.97 -25.17
CA GLU A 571 -16.84 -32.03 -26.11
C GLU A 571 -15.96 -33.23 -25.74
N LEU A 572 -14.71 -33.00 -25.36
CA LEU A 572 -13.75 -34.01 -24.91
C LEU A 572 -14.27 -34.84 -23.75
N THR A 573 -15.02 -34.20 -22.85
CA THR A 573 -15.56 -34.83 -21.64
C THR A 573 -17.02 -35.25 -21.78
N GLY A 574 -17.64 -35.09 -22.97
CA GLY A 574 -19.00 -35.49 -23.24
C GLY A 574 -20.06 -34.61 -22.59
N HIS A 575 -19.75 -33.33 -22.37
CA HIS A 575 -20.66 -32.31 -21.82
C HIS A 575 -21.02 -31.28 -22.90
N THR A 576 -22.00 -30.46 -22.59
CA THR A 576 -22.51 -29.38 -23.44
C THR A 576 -22.55 -28.04 -22.69
N LEU A 577 -22.74 -26.95 -23.44
CA LEU A 577 -22.98 -25.63 -22.82
C LEU A 577 -24.29 -25.57 -22.02
N ALA A 578 -25.26 -26.42 -22.31
CA ALA A 578 -26.48 -26.56 -21.55
C ALA A 578 -26.19 -27.14 -20.14
N ASP A 579 -25.30 -28.13 -20.07
CA ASP A 579 -24.90 -28.71 -18.78
C ASP A 579 -24.17 -27.68 -17.87
N VAL A 580 -23.42 -26.74 -18.48
CA VAL A 580 -22.84 -25.61 -17.74
C VAL A 580 -23.93 -24.74 -17.14
N LYS A 581 -24.96 -24.41 -17.93
CA LYS A 581 -26.09 -23.56 -17.48
C LYS A 581 -26.94 -24.23 -16.39
N GLU A 582 -27.04 -25.55 -16.44
CA GLU A 582 -27.79 -26.36 -15.47
C GLU A 582 -26.95 -26.85 -14.30
N GLU A 583 -25.68 -26.40 -14.19
CA GLU A 583 -24.71 -26.80 -13.14
C GLU A 583 -24.49 -28.32 -13.02
N LYS A 584 -24.57 -29.04 -14.13
CA LYS A 584 -24.45 -30.51 -14.21
C LYS A 584 -23.04 -30.98 -14.56
N LEU A 585 -22.01 -30.30 -14.06
CA LEU A 585 -20.60 -30.57 -14.39
C LEU A 585 -19.78 -31.12 -13.22
N SER A 586 -20.42 -31.65 -12.19
CA SER A 586 -19.73 -32.10 -10.96
C SER A 586 -18.64 -33.16 -11.22
N ASP A 587 -18.77 -33.96 -12.27
CA ASP A 587 -17.83 -35.02 -12.69
C ASP A 587 -16.76 -34.52 -13.67
N LEU A 588 -16.82 -33.29 -14.15
CA LEU A 588 -15.88 -32.73 -15.12
C LEU A 588 -14.41 -32.84 -14.66
N PRO A 589 -14.05 -32.48 -13.39
CA PRO A 589 -12.68 -32.62 -12.92
C PRO A 589 -12.19 -34.06 -12.95
N ASP A 590 -13.04 -35.01 -12.56
CA ASP A 590 -12.69 -36.44 -12.52
C ASP A 590 -12.48 -37.00 -13.94
N ARG A 591 -13.30 -36.59 -14.90
CA ARG A 591 -13.13 -36.97 -16.29
C ARG A 591 -11.84 -36.41 -16.89
N VAL A 592 -11.51 -35.16 -16.61
CA VAL A 592 -10.25 -34.55 -17.07
C VAL A 592 -9.05 -35.25 -16.42
N LYS A 593 -9.13 -35.57 -15.13
CA LYS A 593 -8.10 -36.33 -14.42
C LYS A 593 -7.91 -37.72 -15.00
N ALA A 594 -9.00 -38.43 -15.33
CA ALA A 594 -8.97 -39.75 -15.98
C ALA A 594 -8.36 -39.69 -17.39
N TYR A 595 -8.61 -38.63 -18.14
CA TYR A 595 -8.02 -38.39 -19.44
C TYR A 595 -6.53 -37.99 -19.37
N GLY A 596 -6.12 -37.39 -18.28
CA GLY A 596 -4.82 -36.80 -18.03
C GLY A 596 -4.79 -35.29 -18.31
N GLU A 597 -4.57 -34.49 -17.30
CA GLU A 597 -4.62 -33.01 -17.40
C GLU A 597 -3.71 -32.44 -18.49
N GLU A 598 -2.44 -32.91 -18.58
CA GLU A 598 -1.52 -32.45 -19.62
C GLU A 598 -1.97 -32.82 -21.02
N LYS A 599 -2.55 -34.01 -21.16
CA LYS A 599 -3.06 -34.48 -22.43
C LYS A 599 -4.31 -33.71 -22.85
N ALA A 600 -5.21 -33.43 -21.89
CA ALA A 600 -6.39 -32.61 -22.12
C ALA A 600 -5.99 -31.17 -22.51
N ALA A 601 -5.08 -30.56 -21.81
CA ALA A 601 -4.58 -29.21 -22.11
C ALA A 601 -4.00 -29.12 -23.54
N ARG A 602 -3.15 -30.06 -23.92
CA ARG A 602 -2.61 -30.14 -25.29
C ARG A 602 -3.69 -30.34 -26.35
N SER A 603 -4.71 -31.20 -26.07
CA SER A 603 -5.80 -31.48 -27.00
C SER A 603 -6.67 -30.27 -27.30
N ILE A 604 -6.83 -29.37 -26.35
CA ILE A 604 -7.61 -28.13 -26.48
C ILE A 604 -6.77 -26.89 -26.78
N GLY A 605 -5.43 -27.05 -26.91
CA GLY A 605 -4.52 -26.00 -27.32
C GLY A 605 -4.20 -24.94 -26.26
N VAL A 606 -4.25 -25.29 -24.95
CA VAL A 606 -3.93 -24.38 -23.84
C VAL A 606 -2.91 -25.01 -22.87
N GLY A 607 -2.37 -24.23 -21.95
CA GLY A 607 -1.57 -24.74 -20.84
C GLY A 607 -2.42 -25.31 -19.70
N VAL A 608 -1.77 -26.11 -18.83
CA VAL A 608 -2.45 -26.70 -17.65
C VAL A 608 -3.04 -25.64 -16.72
N PRO A 609 -2.36 -24.50 -16.42
CA PRO A 609 -2.96 -23.44 -15.63
C PRO A 609 -4.27 -22.88 -16.21
N THR A 610 -4.29 -22.59 -17.51
CA THR A 610 -5.51 -22.13 -18.22
C THR A 610 -6.59 -23.20 -18.24
N LEU A 611 -6.26 -24.48 -18.43
CA LEU A 611 -7.21 -25.58 -18.35
C LEU A 611 -7.91 -25.61 -16.98
N ARG A 612 -7.15 -25.51 -15.88
CA ARG A 612 -7.70 -25.51 -14.52
C ARG A 612 -8.61 -24.31 -14.27
N ASP A 613 -8.25 -23.14 -14.78
CA ASP A 613 -9.10 -21.95 -14.71
C ASP A 613 -10.41 -22.14 -15.47
N ILE A 614 -10.36 -22.68 -16.69
CA ILE A 614 -11.57 -22.98 -17.48
C ILE A 614 -12.46 -23.97 -16.71
N ILE A 615 -11.92 -25.04 -16.16
CA ILE A 615 -12.69 -26.01 -15.37
C ILE A 615 -13.38 -25.33 -14.18
N SER A 616 -12.63 -24.54 -13.42
CA SER A 616 -13.17 -23.83 -12.26
C SER A 616 -14.32 -22.88 -12.60
N GLU A 617 -14.21 -22.18 -13.73
CA GLU A 617 -15.23 -21.24 -14.20
C GLU A 617 -16.47 -21.94 -14.79
N LEU A 618 -16.28 -23.08 -15.46
CA LEU A 618 -17.39 -23.87 -16.00
C LEU A 618 -18.21 -24.56 -14.88
N LEU A 619 -17.57 -24.95 -13.79
CA LEU A 619 -18.26 -25.57 -12.64
C LEU A 619 -19.21 -24.61 -11.92
N LYS A 620 -18.89 -23.32 -11.89
CA LYS A 620 -19.68 -22.28 -11.21
C LYS A 620 -19.74 -21.01 -12.07
N PRO A 621 -20.55 -20.97 -13.12
CA PRO A 621 -20.71 -19.77 -13.93
C PRO A 621 -21.27 -18.62 -13.09
N GLY A 622 -20.74 -17.40 -13.27
CA GLY A 622 -21.14 -16.24 -12.47
C GLY A 622 -20.59 -16.22 -11.03
N ARG A 623 -19.64 -17.09 -10.71
CA ARG A 623 -19.01 -17.17 -9.39
C ARG A 623 -18.49 -15.81 -8.93
N ASP A 624 -18.85 -15.44 -7.70
CA ASP A 624 -18.20 -14.38 -6.95
C ASP A 624 -17.20 -15.03 -5.98
N VAL A 625 -15.93 -14.71 -6.10
CA VAL A 625 -14.88 -15.30 -5.25
C VAL A 625 -15.06 -14.98 -3.76
N ARG A 626 -15.87 -13.96 -3.44
CA ARG A 626 -16.20 -13.58 -2.06
C ARG A 626 -17.23 -14.51 -1.41
N ASP A 627 -17.99 -15.29 -2.18
CA ASP A 627 -18.99 -16.23 -1.65
C ASP A 627 -18.36 -17.38 -0.87
N GLU A 628 -17.07 -17.64 -1.09
CA GLU A 628 -16.29 -18.68 -0.38
C GLU A 628 -15.66 -18.17 0.92
N LEU A 629 -15.70 -16.87 1.17
CA LEU A 629 -15.19 -16.26 2.40
C LEU A 629 -16.23 -16.35 3.54
N PRO A 630 -15.79 -16.31 4.81
CA PRO A 630 -16.69 -16.31 5.94
C PRO A 630 -17.72 -15.19 5.86
N LYS A 631 -18.99 -15.52 5.99
CA LYS A 631 -20.08 -14.53 5.91
C LYS A 631 -19.98 -13.51 7.05
N PRO A 632 -20.42 -12.25 6.82
CA PRO A 632 -20.46 -11.25 7.88
C PRO A 632 -21.31 -11.71 9.08
N VAL A 633 -20.86 -11.38 10.28
CA VAL A 633 -21.59 -11.71 11.52
C VAL A 633 -22.73 -10.70 11.70
N LEU A 634 -23.97 -11.15 11.39
CA LEU A 634 -25.19 -10.37 11.62
C LEU A 634 -25.71 -10.64 13.04
N ARG A 635 -26.03 -9.59 13.79
CA ARG A 635 -26.39 -9.62 15.21
C ARG A 635 -27.84 -9.24 15.46
N THR A 636 -28.36 -9.69 16.59
CA THR A 636 -29.69 -9.32 17.08
C THR A 636 -29.66 -8.69 18.48
N ASP A 637 -28.53 -8.80 19.18
CA ASP A 637 -28.30 -8.32 20.57
C ASP A 637 -26.89 -7.77 20.75
N VAL A 638 -26.66 -7.01 21.81
CA VAL A 638 -25.35 -6.48 22.22
C VAL A 638 -24.86 -7.24 23.43
N LEU A 639 -23.59 -7.64 23.38
CA LEU A 639 -22.84 -8.07 24.57
C LEU A 639 -22.20 -6.82 25.21
N GLU A 640 -22.32 -6.67 26.51
CA GLU A 640 -21.59 -5.66 27.27
C GLU A 640 -20.31 -6.29 27.90
N MET A 641 -19.33 -5.44 28.20
CA MET A 641 -18.05 -5.88 28.74
C MET A 641 -18.22 -6.67 30.05
N LYS A 642 -19.19 -6.27 30.88
CA LYS A 642 -19.60 -6.96 32.12
C LYS A 642 -20.18 -8.38 31.91
N ASP A 643 -20.65 -8.66 30.69
CA ASP A 643 -21.23 -9.97 30.36
C ASP A 643 -20.16 -10.97 29.98
N LEU A 644 -18.95 -10.48 29.69
CA LEU A 644 -17.81 -11.33 29.32
C LEU A 644 -17.24 -12.06 30.54
N LYS A 645 -17.01 -13.34 30.38
CA LYS A 645 -16.36 -14.17 31.41
C LYS A 645 -15.14 -14.88 30.79
N PRO A 646 -14.03 -15.00 31.53
CA PRO A 646 -12.92 -15.83 31.10
C PRO A 646 -13.39 -17.23 30.72
N GLY A 647 -12.89 -17.76 29.60
CA GLY A 647 -13.30 -19.03 29.03
C GLY A 647 -14.47 -18.97 28.04
N MET A 648 -15.16 -17.82 27.87
CA MET A 648 -16.19 -17.69 26.84
C MET A 648 -15.57 -17.78 25.45
N VAL A 649 -16.18 -18.59 24.57
CA VAL A 649 -15.84 -18.70 23.16
C VAL A 649 -16.78 -17.81 22.35
N LEU A 650 -16.22 -16.90 21.59
CA LEU A 650 -16.99 -15.92 20.82
C LEU A 650 -16.46 -15.85 19.38
N ALA A 651 -17.36 -15.64 18.43
CA ALA A 651 -16.99 -15.25 17.08
C ALA A 651 -16.72 -13.75 17.05
N GLY A 652 -15.59 -13.34 16.47
CA GLY A 652 -15.23 -11.95 16.31
C GLY A 652 -14.70 -11.65 14.92
N THR A 653 -14.71 -10.37 14.55
CA THR A 653 -14.14 -9.90 13.29
C THR A 653 -12.83 -9.17 13.55
N VAL A 654 -11.78 -9.53 12.83
CA VAL A 654 -10.48 -8.87 12.90
C VAL A 654 -10.60 -7.43 12.39
N ARG A 655 -10.31 -6.47 13.27
CA ARG A 655 -10.37 -5.02 12.97
C ARG A 655 -9.03 -4.45 12.56
N ASN A 656 -7.96 -4.92 13.20
CA ASN A 656 -6.62 -4.44 12.92
C ASN A 656 -5.59 -5.52 13.21
N VAL A 657 -4.52 -5.56 12.40
CA VAL A 657 -3.38 -6.47 12.55
C VAL A 657 -2.12 -5.64 12.67
N ILE A 658 -1.41 -5.80 13.78
CA ILE A 658 -0.20 -5.05 14.12
C ILE A 658 0.92 -6.01 14.57
N ASP A 659 2.15 -5.51 14.67
CA ASP A 659 3.34 -6.33 14.96
C ASP A 659 3.21 -7.21 16.21
N PHE A 660 2.56 -6.73 17.26
CA PHE A 660 2.45 -7.44 18.54
C PHE A 660 1.12 -8.17 18.75
N GLY A 661 0.17 -8.09 17.80
CA GLY A 661 -1.10 -8.80 17.95
C GLY A 661 -2.20 -8.40 16.99
N VAL A 662 -3.40 -8.85 17.30
CA VAL A 662 -4.61 -8.69 16.49
C VAL A 662 -5.72 -8.07 17.33
N PHE A 663 -6.33 -7.01 16.86
CA PHE A 663 -7.54 -6.46 17.47
C PHE A 663 -8.78 -7.10 16.85
N VAL A 664 -9.63 -7.66 17.70
CA VAL A 664 -10.82 -8.41 17.29
C VAL A 664 -12.07 -7.79 17.91
N ASP A 665 -13.03 -7.42 17.08
CA ASP A 665 -14.36 -7.00 17.50
C ASP A 665 -15.19 -8.26 17.81
N ILE A 666 -15.45 -8.50 19.07
CA ILE A 666 -16.27 -9.61 19.57
C ILE A 666 -17.71 -9.21 19.89
N GLY A 667 -18.12 -7.99 19.51
CA GLY A 667 -19.47 -7.50 19.74
C GLY A 667 -19.69 -6.72 21.01
N VAL A 668 -18.63 -6.46 21.76
CA VAL A 668 -18.59 -5.45 22.83
C VAL A 668 -17.94 -4.16 22.29
N HIS A 669 -18.23 -3.04 22.94
CA HIS A 669 -17.77 -1.71 22.45
C HIS A 669 -16.26 -1.46 22.52
N GLN A 670 -15.49 -2.47 22.90
CA GLN A 670 -14.04 -2.44 22.99
C GLN A 670 -13.48 -3.64 22.22
N ASP A 671 -12.59 -3.36 21.29
CA ASP A 671 -11.89 -4.44 20.61
C ASP A 671 -11.01 -5.21 21.59
N GLY A 672 -11.09 -6.54 21.54
CA GLY A 672 -10.22 -7.41 22.31
C GLY A 672 -8.87 -7.60 21.62
N LEU A 673 -7.80 -7.66 22.38
CA LEU A 673 -6.45 -7.91 21.88
C LEU A 673 -6.11 -9.40 21.97
N VAL A 674 -5.80 -10.00 20.84
CA VAL A 674 -5.10 -11.28 20.74
C VAL A 674 -3.62 -10.99 20.59
N HIS A 675 -2.83 -11.17 21.65
CA HIS A 675 -1.37 -11.00 21.58
C HIS A 675 -0.77 -11.99 20.56
N ILE A 676 0.34 -11.66 19.90
CA ILE A 676 0.98 -12.50 18.88
C ILE A 676 1.21 -13.94 19.34
N SER A 677 1.55 -14.16 20.61
CA SER A 677 1.72 -15.50 21.20
C SER A 677 0.42 -16.31 21.36
N GLN A 678 -0.73 -15.67 21.21
CA GLN A 678 -2.07 -16.26 21.33
C GLN A 678 -2.79 -16.39 19.97
N VAL A 679 -2.14 -16.01 18.87
CA VAL A 679 -2.70 -16.09 17.51
C VAL A 679 -2.59 -17.50 16.95
N SER A 680 -1.43 -18.16 17.13
CA SER A 680 -1.16 -19.49 16.57
C SER A 680 -0.34 -20.36 17.52
N ASP A 681 -0.45 -21.69 17.36
CA ASP A 681 0.41 -22.68 18.03
C ASP A 681 1.82 -22.70 17.44
N GLN A 682 1.97 -22.31 16.18
CA GLN A 682 3.26 -22.22 15.50
C GLN A 682 3.89 -20.84 15.73
N PHE A 683 5.22 -20.80 15.74
CA PHE A 683 5.93 -19.54 15.81
C PHE A 683 5.68 -18.72 14.54
N ILE A 684 5.17 -17.51 14.70
CA ILE A 684 4.92 -16.55 13.64
C ILE A 684 5.74 -15.28 13.88
N ARG A 685 6.26 -14.68 12.83
CA ARG A 685 7.00 -13.40 12.91
C ARG A 685 6.07 -12.21 12.95
N HIS A 686 4.94 -12.31 12.29
CA HIS A 686 3.91 -11.27 12.24
C HIS A 686 2.52 -11.93 12.19
N PRO A 687 1.51 -11.36 12.88
CA PRO A 687 0.16 -11.93 12.91
C PRO A 687 -0.52 -12.05 11.54
N SER A 688 -0.16 -11.19 10.57
CA SER A 688 -0.69 -11.25 9.19
C SER A 688 -0.34 -12.54 8.43
N GLN A 689 0.56 -13.37 8.96
CA GLN A 689 0.83 -14.70 8.42
C GLN A 689 -0.34 -15.69 8.68
N VAL A 690 -1.22 -15.36 9.62
CA VAL A 690 -2.32 -16.23 10.07
C VAL A 690 -3.68 -15.61 9.82
N VAL A 691 -3.83 -14.29 10.00
CA VAL A 691 -5.12 -13.60 9.88
C VAL A 691 -4.96 -12.26 9.17
N SER A 692 -6.04 -11.83 8.54
CA SER A 692 -6.19 -10.55 7.85
C SER A 692 -7.32 -9.72 8.45
N VAL A 693 -7.29 -8.41 8.23
CA VAL A 693 -8.39 -7.51 8.61
C VAL A 693 -9.67 -7.96 7.90
N GLY A 694 -10.77 -8.04 8.64
CA GLY A 694 -12.06 -8.52 8.13
C GLY A 694 -12.31 -10.03 8.32
N ASP A 695 -11.30 -10.82 8.69
CA ASP A 695 -11.49 -12.24 8.96
C ASP A 695 -12.42 -12.45 10.16
N VAL A 696 -13.30 -13.45 10.05
CA VAL A 696 -14.10 -13.93 11.18
C VAL A 696 -13.35 -15.05 11.88
N VAL A 697 -13.02 -14.81 13.13
CA VAL A 697 -12.22 -15.74 13.95
C VAL A 697 -12.96 -16.15 15.20
N GLN A 698 -12.72 -17.39 15.68
CA GLN A 698 -13.14 -17.81 16.99
C GLN A 698 -12.08 -17.40 18.01
N VAL A 699 -12.52 -16.81 19.12
CA VAL A 699 -11.64 -16.38 20.20
C VAL A 699 -12.18 -16.80 21.55
N VAL A 700 -11.28 -17.12 22.47
CA VAL A 700 -11.59 -17.35 23.89
C VAL A 700 -11.23 -16.10 24.67
N VAL A 701 -12.11 -15.64 25.53
CA VAL A 701 -11.85 -14.55 26.48
C VAL A 701 -10.88 -15.08 27.55
N LEU A 702 -9.70 -14.47 27.64
CA LEU A 702 -8.70 -14.80 28.65
C LEU A 702 -8.89 -13.99 29.93
N ASP A 703 -9.06 -12.68 29.77
CA ASP A 703 -9.17 -11.73 30.87
C ASP A 703 -9.94 -10.47 30.42
N VAL A 704 -10.63 -9.84 31.36
CA VAL A 704 -11.41 -8.61 31.15
C VAL A 704 -11.10 -7.63 32.27
N ASP A 705 -10.42 -6.54 31.93
CA ASP A 705 -10.12 -5.42 32.83
C ASP A 705 -11.07 -4.26 32.51
N GLU A 706 -12.18 -4.17 33.26
CA GLU A 706 -13.21 -3.16 33.06
C GLU A 706 -12.71 -1.72 33.35
N GLU A 707 -11.79 -1.56 34.34
CA GLU A 707 -11.24 -0.26 34.70
C GLU A 707 -10.37 0.32 33.59
N LYS A 708 -9.51 -0.52 32.99
CA LYS A 708 -8.62 -0.14 31.90
C LYS A 708 -9.26 -0.30 30.52
N LYS A 709 -10.49 -0.80 30.46
CA LYS A 709 -11.21 -1.12 29.21
C LYS A 709 -10.37 -2.03 28.28
N ARG A 710 -9.81 -3.11 28.84
CA ARG A 710 -8.98 -4.05 28.09
C ARG A 710 -9.59 -5.44 28.14
N ILE A 711 -9.60 -6.10 26.99
CA ILE A 711 -10.06 -7.47 26.82
C ILE A 711 -8.90 -8.24 26.19
N SER A 712 -8.45 -9.28 26.88
CA SER A 712 -7.43 -10.19 26.39
C SER A 712 -8.08 -11.43 25.81
N LEU A 713 -7.71 -11.78 24.58
CA LEU A 713 -8.30 -12.87 23.82
C LEU A 713 -7.23 -13.88 23.37
N SER A 714 -7.66 -15.10 23.08
CA SER A 714 -6.83 -16.13 22.47
C SER A 714 -7.56 -16.80 21.32
N MET A 715 -6.94 -16.85 20.16
CA MET A 715 -7.37 -17.69 19.03
C MET A 715 -6.87 -19.11 19.18
N LYS A 716 -5.69 -19.27 19.79
CA LYS A 716 -5.05 -20.55 20.03
C LYS A 716 -5.89 -21.50 20.90
N GLN A 717 -6.60 -20.96 21.90
CA GLN A 717 -7.44 -21.75 22.80
C GLN A 717 -8.88 -21.96 22.29
N ALA A 718 -9.23 -21.34 21.17
CA ALA A 718 -10.56 -21.45 20.57
C ALA A 718 -10.68 -22.63 19.58
N LYS A 719 -9.60 -23.39 19.39
CA LYS A 719 -9.56 -24.57 18.51
C LYS A 719 -10.15 -25.81 19.18
#